data_e1d8ce8f228f4c25ed1b5cb07d558bb8
#
_entry.id   e1d8ce8f228f4c25ed1b5cb07d558bb8
#
_cell.length_a   1.000
_cell.length_b   1.000
_cell.length_c   1.000
_cell.angle_alpha   90.00
_cell.angle_beta   90.00
_cell.angle_gamma   90.00
#
_symmetry.space_group_name_H-M   'P 1'
#
loop_
_entity.id
_entity.type
_entity.pdbx_description
1 polymer ?
#
loop_
_entity_poly.entity_id
_entity_poly.type
_entity_poly.pdbx_seq_one_letter_code
_entity_poly.pdbx_strand_id
1 'polypeptide(L)'
;MKKIILILAFLMGASAVSAQQILSPELLWKLGRVSALGISKDGKNVIYKVSVPSLEENKSDSKFYSISVNGGFSTEISETKELLIDKNLSPDGKYLLSNKEVKHEKILGKDLYPELEKSNVQVYNGLDYRHWDTWNDGNHNHVFYADANGNDKSVTIDIMKGEPYDSPQKPFGGDEDFTWSPDGKSIIYVCKKKSGTAYATSTNTDLYEYNLENKTTKNLTESNLGYDTNPIFSPNGDLTWLQMKRDGYEADKNDIIVRFKGMDMNLTANWDGTVDGFKWSPDSKKIYFTAAVDGTKQLFEVNFPGLTRIAVMVRQITTGTFDVNDLVGFTRDKIIVTRTDMNHSKEIYSYDLKKNTWLKLTEVNDKAYAKLSLPTYEKRYVTTTDGKKMLVWVILPPNFDKTKKYPTLLYCQGGPQSALTQSYSFRWNFSLMASQGYVIVAPNRRGMPGHGVSWNEQISKDWGGQVMDDYLAAIDDVAKENYVDKTRLGAVGASYGGYSVFYLAGIHNKRFKTFISHCGVFNLESMYGTTEEVFFTDWDNGGPYWEKDNAAAQKTYTQFNPINLVSKWDTPILIIQGGKDYRVPIGQGQEAFQVAQLLGIKSRFMLFPEENHWVLKPQNALVWQREFFGWLKETL
;
A
#
# COMPACT_ATOMS: atom_id res chain seq x y z
N MET A 1 79.76 -33.13 17.55
CA MET A 1 78.93 -32.75 16.40
C MET A 1 77.48 -32.93 16.81
N LYS A 2 76.80 -31.82 17.19
CA LYS A 2 75.37 -31.85 17.58
C LYS A 2 74.55 -31.41 16.37
N LYS A 3 73.67 -32.31 15.92
CA LYS A 3 72.66 -32.02 14.84
C LYS A 3 71.51 -31.29 15.48
N ILE A 4 71.23 -30.06 15.04
CA ILE A 4 70.02 -29.29 15.36
C ILE A 4 69.00 -29.64 14.33
N ILE A 5 67.89 -30.23 14.78
CA ILE A 5 66.69 -30.49 13.95
C ILE A 5 65.77 -29.26 14.11
N LEU A 6 65.54 -28.53 13.00
CA LEU A 6 64.59 -27.41 12.93
C LEU A 6 63.21 -28.00 12.57
N ILE A 7 62.26 -27.92 13.51
CA ILE A 7 60.87 -28.29 13.25
C ILE A 7 60.13 -27.00 12.81
N LEU A 8 59.79 -26.91 11.51
CA LEU A 8 58.89 -25.89 10.99
C LEU A 8 57.45 -26.31 11.31
N ALA A 9 56.82 -25.64 12.25
CA ALA A 9 55.38 -25.76 12.49
C ALA A 9 54.62 -24.93 11.46
N PHE A 10 53.97 -25.56 10.53
CA PHE A 10 52.98 -24.95 9.61
C PHE A 10 51.69 -24.69 10.41
N LEU A 11 51.45 -23.47 10.82
CA LEU A 11 50.16 -22.99 11.31
C LEU A 11 49.22 -22.83 10.10
N MET A 12 48.44 -23.87 9.78
CA MET A 12 47.26 -23.72 8.95
C MET A 12 46.23 -22.94 9.75
N GLY A 13 46.13 -21.65 9.51
CA GLY A 13 44.98 -20.84 9.92
C GLY A 13 43.75 -21.31 9.18
N ALA A 14 42.95 -22.17 9.79
CA ALA A 14 41.60 -22.43 9.34
C ALA A 14 40.80 -21.16 9.53
N SER A 15 40.68 -20.34 8.48
CA SER A 15 39.67 -19.31 8.39
C SER A 15 38.33 -20.02 8.45
N ALA A 16 37.70 -20.02 9.60
CA ALA A 16 36.30 -20.43 9.72
C ALA A 16 35.49 -19.47 8.84
N VAL A 17 35.19 -19.87 7.63
CA VAL A 17 34.18 -19.21 6.82
C VAL A 17 32.89 -19.41 7.57
N SER A 18 32.49 -18.41 8.36
CA SER A 18 31.16 -18.37 8.95
C SER A 18 30.18 -18.42 7.79
N ALA A 19 29.42 -19.51 7.67
CA ALA A 19 28.36 -19.60 6.67
C ALA A 19 27.43 -18.41 6.90
N GLN A 20 27.29 -17.56 5.88
CA GLN A 20 26.37 -16.44 5.95
C GLN A 20 24.95 -16.97 6.20
N GLN A 21 24.24 -16.32 7.11
CA GLN A 21 22.85 -16.67 7.42
C GLN A 21 21.94 -16.31 6.23
N ILE A 22 20.81 -16.98 6.14
CA ILE A 22 19.72 -16.60 5.22
C ILE A 22 18.64 -15.88 6.02
N LEU A 23 17.84 -15.05 5.35
CA LEU A 23 16.70 -14.39 5.97
C LEU A 23 15.65 -15.43 6.39
N SER A 24 15.25 -15.40 7.67
CA SER A 24 14.19 -16.23 8.23
C SER A 24 13.01 -15.36 8.69
N PRO A 25 11.81 -15.96 8.89
CA PRO A 25 10.67 -15.26 9.46
C PRO A 25 11.00 -14.54 10.77
N GLU A 26 11.69 -15.22 11.68
CA GLU A 26 12.07 -14.68 12.99
C GLU A 26 13.04 -13.49 12.88
N LEU A 27 13.95 -13.53 11.91
CA LEU A 27 14.87 -12.42 11.69
C LEU A 27 14.17 -11.23 11.04
N LEU A 28 13.28 -11.47 10.06
CA LEU A 28 12.48 -10.43 9.44
C LEU A 28 11.68 -9.62 10.48
N TRP A 29 11.10 -10.32 11.48
CA TRP A 29 10.32 -9.67 12.54
C TRP A 29 11.16 -8.96 13.61
N LYS A 30 12.47 -9.13 13.61
CA LYS A 30 13.41 -8.38 14.46
C LYS A 30 13.94 -7.09 13.82
N LEU A 31 13.71 -6.88 12.52
CA LEU A 31 14.19 -5.69 11.83
C LEU A 31 13.45 -4.44 12.26
N GLY A 32 14.19 -3.36 12.44
CA GLY A 32 13.65 -2.04 12.73
C GLY A 32 12.92 -1.45 11.51
N ARG A 33 11.79 -0.80 11.76
CA ARG A 33 10.94 -0.15 10.74
C ARG A 33 11.09 1.35 10.85
N VAL A 34 11.77 1.95 9.89
CA VAL A 34 12.06 3.38 9.86
C VAL A 34 10.86 4.16 9.29
N SER A 35 10.47 5.23 9.98
CA SER A 35 9.47 6.20 9.52
C SER A 35 10.03 7.61 9.72
N ALA A 36 10.22 8.37 8.66
CA ALA A 36 10.60 9.77 8.74
C ALA A 36 9.39 10.61 9.17
N LEU A 37 9.55 11.44 10.20
CA LEU A 37 8.49 12.31 10.72
C LEU A 37 8.56 13.71 10.12
N GLY A 38 9.74 14.18 9.74
CA GLY A 38 9.93 15.49 9.14
C GLY A 38 11.33 16.03 9.27
N ILE A 39 11.52 17.25 8.79
CA ILE A 39 12.76 18.03 8.97
C ILE A 39 12.54 18.97 10.15
N SER A 40 13.57 19.11 11.00
CA SER A 40 13.51 20.02 12.15
C SER A 40 13.25 21.47 11.73
N LYS A 41 12.65 22.28 12.61
CA LYS A 41 12.31 23.72 12.38
C LYS A 41 13.50 24.53 11.86
N ASP A 42 14.72 24.22 12.31
CA ASP A 42 15.95 24.88 11.88
C ASP A 42 16.53 24.34 10.55
N GLY A 43 15.88 23.35 9.95
CA GLY A 43 16.28 22.73 8.69
C GLY A 43 17.54 21.89 8.72
N LYS A 44 18.10 21.58 9.92
CA LYS A 44 19.40 20.92 10.05
C LYS A 44 19.33 19.42 10.25
N ASN A 45 18.23 18.91 10.79
CA ASN A 45 18.09 17.50 11.14
C ASN A 45 16.83 16.89 10.52
N VAL A 46 16.87 15.58 10.31
CA VAL A 46 15.69 14.75 10.05
C VAL A 46 15.29 14.09 11.37
N ILE A 47 14.04 14.23 11.72
CA ILE A 47 13.43 13.57 12.88
C ILE A 47 12.71 12.33 12.38
N TYR A 48 12.96 11.18 13.02
CA TYR A 48 12.39 9.92 12.58
C TYR A 48 12.11 8.97 13.75
N LYS A 49 11.30 7.97 13.48
CA LYS A 49 10.91 6.91 14.40
C LYS A 49 11.45 5.57 13.89
N VAL A 50 11.90 4.73 14.80
CA VAL A 50 12.19 3.31 14.55
C VAL A 50 11.25 2.49 15.41
N SER A 51 10.43 1.66 14.76
CA SER A 51 9.53 0.71 15.44
C SER A 51 10.07 -0.70 15.29
N VAL A 52 10.22 -1.42 16.40
CA VAL A 52 10.68 -2.81 16.42
C VAL A 52 9.58 -3.68 17.00
N PRO A 53 9.11 -4.71 16.26
CA PRO A 53 8.11 -5.62 16.79
C PRO A 53 8.67 -6.46 17.95
N SER A 54 7.91 -6.54 19.04
CA SER A 54 8.10 -7.46 20.15
C SER A 54 7.15 -8.65 19.99
N LEU A 55 7.72 -9.84 19.81
CA LEU A 55 6.90 -11.06 19.77
C LEU A 55 6.32 -11.39 21.14
N GLU A 56 7.03 -11.09 22.23
CA GLU A 56 6.57 -11.32 23.60
C GLU A 56 5.33 -10.46 23.93
N GLU A 57 5.44 -9.16 23.65
CA GLU A 57 4.36 -8.19 23.92
C GLU A 57 3.27 -8.18 22.83
N ASN A 58 3.50 -8.89 21.71
CA ASN A 58 2.64 -8.90 20.53
C ASN A 58 2.26 -7.51 20.00
N LYS A 59 3.18 -6.54 20.15
CA LYS A 59 3.07 -5.14 19.70
C LYS A 59 4.43 -4.62 19.25
N SER A 60 4.48 -3.41 18.72
CA SER A 60 5.75 -2.76 18.35
C SER A 60 6.14 -1.69 19.35
N ASP A 61 7.39 -1.67 19.76
CA ASP A 61 7.99 -0.59 20.52
C ASP A 61 8.63 0.42 19.58
N SER A 62 8.49 1.71 19.90
CA SER A 62 8.98 2.80 19.06
C SER A 62 9.90 3.71 19.83
N LYS A 63 11.00 4.10 19.16
CA LYS A 63 11.93 5.12 19.64
C LYS A 63 12.11 6.21 18.61
N PHE A 64 12.40 7.41 19.07
CA PHE A 64 12.56 8.58 18.22
C PHE A 64 14.03 8.97 18.14
N TYR A 65 14.41 9.49 16.99
CA TYR A 65 15.79 9.85 16.69
C TYR A 65 15.87 11.13 15.88
N SER A 66 17.01 11.80 16.00
CA SER A 66 17.42 12.93 15.19
C SER A 66 18.74 12.62 14.48
N ILE A 67 18.84 12.96 13.19
CA ILE A 67 20.07 12.85 12.41
C ILE A 67 20.26 14.08 11.53
N SER A 68 21.51 14.54 11.39
CA SER A 68 21.81 15.67 10.50
C SER A 68 21.46 15.36 9.04
N VAL A 69 20.89 16.35 8.32
CA VAL A 69 20.62 16.26 6.87
C VAL A 69 21.88 16.10 6.02
N ASN A 70 23.07 16.22 6.64
CA ASN A 70 24.38 16.01 6.03
C ASN A 70 25.02 14.68 6.45
N GLY A 71 24.28 13.82 7.16
CA GLY A 71 24.78 12.55 7.69
C GLY A 71 25.47 12.68 9.06
N GLY A 72 26.02 11.60 9.54
CA GLY A 72 26.65 11.48 10.85
C GLY A 72 25.93 10.45 11.73
N PHE A 73 26.02 10.62 13.04
CA PHE A 73 25.41 9.69 14.00
C PHE A 73 23.99 10.14 14.38
N SER A 74 23.11 9.16 14.49
CA SER A 74 21.76 9.38 15.03
C SER A 74 21.80 9.53 16.54
N THR A 75 21.04 10.49 17.06
CA THR A 75 20.84 10.71 18.50
C THR A 75 19.43 10.32 18.87
N GLU A 76 19.26 9.46 19.89
CA GLU A 76 17.95 9.14 20.45
C GLU A 76 17.37 10.38 21.15
N ILE A 77 16.08 10.66 20.94
CA ILE A 77 15.38 11.81 21.52
C ILE A 77 14.07 11.33 22.18
N SER A 78 13.66 12.02 23.22
CA SER A 78 12.42 11.70 23.95
C SER A 78 11.20 12.49 23.49
N GLU A 79 11.43 13.65 22.82
CA GLU A 79 10.40 14.59 22.43
C GLU A 79 10.58 15.02 20.97
N THR A 80 9.50 15.03 20.17
CA THR A 80 9.53 15.40 18.76
C THR A 80 8.76 16.69 18.47
N LYS A 81 7.73 17.01 19.28
CA LYS A 81 6.80 18.10 19.05
C LYS A 81 7.48 19.48 18.95
N GLU A 82 8.44 19.75 19.83
CA GLU A 82 9.18 21.01 19.83
C GLU A 82 10.15 21.13 18.65
N LEU A 83 10.55 20.02 18.05
CA LEU A 83 11.53 19.98 16.97
C LEU A 83 10.92 20.14 15.58
N LEU A 84 9.65 19.71 15.40
CA LEU A 84 8.95 19.74 14.12
C LEU A 84 8.03 20.94 14.02
N ILE A 85 7.80 21.40 12.78
CA ILE A 85 6.74 22.37 12.50
C ILE A 85 5.40 21.66 12.70
N ASP A 86 4.56 22.23 13.55
CA ASP A 86 3.20 21.74 13.75
C ASP A 86 2.31 22.32 12.64
N LYS A 87 1.94 21.50 11.65
CA LYS A 87 1.09 21.90 10.54
C LYS A 87 -0.36 22.18 10.94
N ASN A 88 -0.76 21.70 12.13
CA ASN A 88 -2.08 21.91 12.68
C ASN A 88 -2.21 23.25 13.41
N LEU A 89 -1.08 23.90 13.72
CA LEU A 89 -1.07 25.25 14.27
C LEU A 89 -1.40 26.28 13.18
N SER A 90 -2.34 27.19 13.47
CA SER A 90 -2.70 28.27 12.53
C SER A 90 -1.47 29.16 12.22
N PRO A 91 -1.40 29.80 11.04
CA PRO A 91 -0.27 30.65 10.66
C PRO A 91 0.03 31.81 11.63
N ASP A 92 -1.00 32.29 12.34
CA ASP A 92 -0.86 33.36 13.36
C ASP A 92 -0.60 32.80 14.78
N GLY A 93 -0.52 31.44 14.92
CA GLY A 93 -0.25 30.76 16.18
C GLY A 93 -1.38 30.75 17.21
N LYS A 94 -2.60 31.21 16.85
CA LYS A 94 -3.71 31.32 17.79
C LYS A 94 -4.50 30.05 17.99
N TYR A 95 -4.67 29.24 16.93
CA TYR A 95 -5.56 28.10 16.92
C TYR A 95 -4.80 26.83 16.53
N LEU A 96 -5.27 25.70 17.05
CA LEU A 96 -4.77 24.37 16.74
C LEU A 96 -5.90 23.52 16.18
N LEU A 97 -5.67 22.89 15.01
CA LEU A 97 -6.55 21.87 14.44
C LEU A 97 -6.41 20.54 15.18
N SER A 98 -7.51 19.84 15.27
CA SER A 98 -7.57 18.47 15.77
C SER A 98 -8.75 17.74 15.13
N ASN A 99 -8.78 16.41 15.23
CA ASN A 99 -9.95 15.62 14.89
C ASN A 99 -10.43 14.84 16.12
N LYS A 100 -11.74 14.61 16.20
CA LYS A 100 -12.39 13.83 17.24
C LYS A 100 -13.63 13.14 16.68
N GLU A 101 -13.93 11.98 17.20
CA GLU A 101 -15.21 11.32 16.92
C GLU A 101 -16.36 12.01 17.63
N VAL A 102 -17.46 12.19 16.89
CA VAL A 102 -18.71 12.78 17.36
C VAL A 102 -19.84 11.79 17.12
N LYS A 103 -20.61 11.50 18.17
CA LYS A 103 -21.80 10.65 18.05
C LYS A 103 -22.89 11.43 17.32
N HIS A 104 -23.29 10.93 16.16
CA HIS A 104 -24.30 11.56 15.32
C HIS A 104 -25.55 10.69 15.15
N GLU A 105 -25.37 9.40 14.99
CA GLU A 105 -26.44 8.47 14.72
C GLU A 105 -26.71 7.51 15.88
N LYS A 106 -27.97 7.11 16.02
CA LYS A 106 -28.39 6.09 16.97
C LYS A 106 -28.38 4.72 16.28
N ILE A 107 -27.31 3.99 16.45
CA ILE A 107 -27.09 2.67 15.83
C ILE A 107 -27.24 1.55 16.84
N LEU A 108 -26.69 1.72 18.05
CA LEU A 108 -26.68 0.67 19.05
C LEU A 108 -28.06 0.54 19.73
N GLY A 109 -28.45 -0.69 20.07
CA GLY A 109 -29.72 -0.95 20.74
C GLY A 109 -29.94 -0.09 21.99
N LYS A 110 -28.89 0.13 22.80
CA LYS A 110 -28.91 1.05 23.95
C LYS A 110 -29.10 2.53 23.57
N ASP A 111 -28.74 2.96 22.35
CA ASP A 111 -28.98 4.31 21.86
C ASP A 111 -30.46 4.51 21.47
N LEU A 112 -31.11 3.43 20.98
CA LEU A 112 -32.52 3.41 20.56
C LEU A 112 -33.46 3.16 21.75
N TYR A 113 -33.03 2.29 22.67
CA TYR A 113 -33.76 1.85 23.84
C TYR A 113 -32.86 1.99 25.09
N PRO A 114 -32.75 3.17 25.70
CA PRO A 114 -31.83 3.44 26.80
C PRO A 114 -32.05 2.55 28.03
N GLU A 115 -33.25 2.05 28.21
CA GLU A 115 -33.60 1.11 29.31
C GLU A 115 -33.04 -0.30 29.08
N LEU A 116 -32.52 -0.60 27.88
CA LEU A 116 -31.91 -1.89 27.53
C LEU A 116 -30.38 -1.78 27.37
N GLU A 117 -29.71 -1.29 28.41
CA GLU A 117 -28.27 -0.96 28.40
C GLU A 117 -27.34 -2.12 27.98
N LYS A 118 -27.79 -3.37 28.23
CA LYS A 118 -27.01 -4.58 27.90
C LYS A 118 -27.22 -5.07 26.49
N SER A 119 -28.09 -4.43 25.71
CA SER A 119 -28.29 -4.78 24.30
C SER A 119 -27.07 -4.38 23.46
N ASN A 120 -26.53 -5.33 22.72
CA ASN A 120 -25.43 -5.12 21.76
C ASN A 120 -25.89 -5.18 20.29
N VAL A 121 -27.22 -5.16 20.07
CA VAL A 121 -27.76 -5.14 18.71
C VAL A 121 -27.38 -3.85 18.01
N GLN A 122 -27.11 -3.95 16.71
CA GLN A 122 -26.86 -2.82 15.82
C GLN A 122 -27.96 -2.78 14.76
N VAL A 123 -28.53 -1.61 14.52
CA VAL A 123 -29.67 -1.41 13.60
C VAL A 123 -29.25 -0.44 12.51
N TYR A 124 -29.17 -0.92 11.28
CA TYR A 124 -28.74 -0.18 10.10
C TYR A 124 -29.87 -0.01 9.09
N ASN A 125 -29.94 1.17 8.48
CA ASN A 125 -30.92 1.50 7.45
C ASN A 125 -30.25 1.87 6.09
N GLY A 126 -28.91 1.84 6.05
CA GLY A 126 -28.12 2.20 4.88
C GLY A 126 -26.94 1.25 4.66
N LEU A 127 -26.25 1.40 3.51
CA LEU A 127 -25.08 0.57 3.16
C LEU A 127 -23.77 1.08 3.74
N ASP A 128 -23.76 2.21 4.42
CA ASP A 128 -22.64 2.78 5.19
C ASP A 128 -22.50 2.14 6.58
N TYR A 129 -22.93 0.88 6.74
CA TYR A 129 -22.99 0.18 8.01
C TYR A 129 -21.64 -0.38 8.48
N ARG A 130 -20.65 -0.52 7.60
CA ARG A 130 -19.27 -0.94 7.93
C ARG A 130 -18.28 -0.47 6.87
N HIS A 131 -17.01 -0.35 7.26
CA HIS A 131 -15.91 -0.03 6.35
C HIS A 131 -14.63 -0.71 6.82
N TRP A 132 -13.91 -1.36 5.91
CA TRP A 132 -12.64 -2.05 6.08
C TRP A 132 -12.68 -3.19 7.13
N ASP A 133 -12.58 -2.88 8.41
CA ASP A 133 -12.58 -3.82 9.54
C ASP A 133 -13.48 -3.37 10.70
N THR A 134 -14.25 -2.30 10.51
CA THR A 134 -15.03 -1.64 11.55
C THR A 134 -16.49 -1.53 11.15
N TRP A 135 -17.38 -1.87 12.07
CA TRP A 135 -18.81 -1.60 11.98
C TRP A 135 -19.10 -0.15 12.38
N ASN A 136 -19.99 0.51 11.66
CA ASN A 136 -20.44 1.84 12.03
C ASN A 136 -21.17 1.79 13.37
N ASP A 137 -20.72 2.57 14.33
CA ASP A 137 -21.33 2.70 15.67
C ASP A 137 -22.07 4.03 15.85
N GLY A 138 -22.20 4.82 14.79
CA GLY A 138 -22.83 6.13 14.75
C GLY A 138 -21.89 7.29 15.11
N ASN A 139 -20.58 7.03 15.26
CA ASN A 139 -19.58 8.06 15.45
C ASN A 139 -18.92 8.43 14.12
N HIS A 140 -18.74 9.73 13.88
CA HIS A 140 -18.05 10.28 12.72
C HIS A 140 -16.86 11.13 13.15
N ASN A 141 -15.77 11.09 12.36
CA ASN A 141 -14.62 11.99 12.58
C ASN A 141 -14.99 13.40 12.16
N HIS A 142 -14.85 14.37 13.05
CA HIS A 142 -15.00 15.79 12.74
C HIS A 142 -13.70 16.54 12.96
N VAL A 143 -13.46 17.57 12.15
CA VAL A 143 -12.36 18.52 12.33
C VAL A 143 -12.79 19.61 13.29
N PHE A 144 -11.91 19.91 14.23
CA PHE A 144 -12.09 20.95 15.25
C PHE A 144 -10.94 21.95 15.18
N TYR A 145 -11.20 23.17 15.61
CA TYR A 145 -10.16 24.10 16.01
C TYR A 145 -10.38 24.61 17.42
N ALA A 146 -9.29 24.87 18.15
CA ALA A 146 -9.29 25.34 19.51
C ALA A 146 -8.18 26.36 19.74
N ASP A 147 -8.25 27.16 20.84
CA ASP A 147 -7.16 28.05 21.28
C ASP A 147 -5.87 27.20 21.51
N ALA A 148 -4.80 27.54 20.77
CA ALA A 148 -3.52 26.84 20.84
C ALA A 148 -2.84 26.96 22.21
N ASN A 149 -3.09 28.03 22.96
CA ASN A 149 -2.48 28.27 24.27
C ASN A 149 -3.32 27.69 25.43
N GLY A 150 -4.53 27.21 25.14
CA GLY A 150 -5.44 26.65 26.15
C GLY A 150 -5.97 27.70 27.13
N ASN A 151 -5.80 29.01 26.83
CA ASN A 151 -6.22 30.12 27.70
C ASN A 151 -7.74 30.29 27.69
N ASP A 152 -8.39 29.96 26.58
CA ASP A 152 -9.84 29.97 26.45
C ASP A 152 -10.35 28.56 26.04
N LYS A 153 -10.74 27.77 27.03
CA LYS A 153 -11.33 26.44 26.83
C LYS A 153 -12.72 26.49 26.18
N SER A 154 -13.33 27.66 26.09
CA SER A 154 -14.64 27.85 25.43
C SER A 154 -14.53 27.85 23.90
N VAL A 155 -13.33 28.06 23.37
CA VAL A 155 -13.07 28.07 21.92
C VAL A 155 -12.60 26.70 21.46
N THR A 156 -13.52 25.73 21.49
CA THR A 156 -13.40 24.47 20.73
C THR A 156 -14.59 24.40 19.79
N ILE A 157 -14.32 24.56 18.52
CA ILE A 157 -15.36 24.66 17.49
C ILE A 157 -15.28 23.45 16.57
N ASP A 158 -16.39 22.74 16.48
CA ASP A 158 -16.65 21.70 15.49
C ASP A 158 -17.07 22.38 14.18
N ILE A 159 -16.24 22.28 13.13
CA ILE A 159 -16.53 22.92 11.84
C ILE A 159 -17.54 22.13 11.01
N MET A 160 -17.83 20.89 11.41
CA MET A 160 -18.76 19.98 10.74
C MET A 160 -20.01 19.71 11.60
N LYS A 161 -20.28 20.57 12.58
CA LYS A 161 -21.37 20.37 13.54
C LYS A 161 -22.71 20.04 12.89
N GLY A 162 -23.26 18.87 13.22
CA GLY A 162 -24.54 18.41 12.71
C GLY A 162 -24.45 17.64 11.39
N GLU A 163 -23.26 17.39 10.88
CA GLU A 163 -23.02 16.62 9.65
C GLU A 163 -22.69 15.15 9.97
N PRO A 164 -23.36 14.15 9.36
CA PRO A 164 -23.08 12.73 9.56
C PRO A 164 -22.01 12.25 8.57
N TYR A 165 -20.86 12.90 8.53
CA TYR A 165 -19.79 12.60 7.59
C TYR A 165 -18.43 12.61 8.28
N ASP A 166 -17.46 11.91 7.70
CA ASP A 166 -16.10 11.81 8.24
C ASP A 166 -15.12 12.77 7.57
N SER A 167 -14.38 13.51 8.39
CA SER A 167 -13.13 14.18 8.04
C SER A 167 -12.23 14.21 9.30
N PRO A 168 -11.06 13.53 9.30
CA PRO A 168 -10.46 12.70 8.25
C PRO A 168 -11.32 11.55 7.76
N GLN A 169 -11.13 11.18 6.48
CA GLN A 169 -11.88 10.11 5.84
C GLN A 169 -11.57 8.74 6.46
N LYS A 170 -12.59 7.96 6.76
CA LYS A 170 -12.40 6.55 7.10
C LYS A 170 -12.18 5.74 5.81
N PRO A 171 -11.37 4.63 5.85
CA PRO A 171 -10.68 4.10 7.03
C PRO A 171 -9.25 4.63 7.21
N PHE A 172 -8.64 5.34 6.25
CA PHE A 172 -7.21 5.62 6.20
C PHE A 172 -6.84 7.10 6.25
N GLY A 173 -7.81 8.01 6.25
CA GLY A 173 -7.55 9.45 6.35
C GLY A 173 -6.93 9.86 7.68
N GLY A 174 -6.14 10.92 7.64
CA GLY A 174 -5.44 11.48 8.78
C GLY A 174 -5.25 12.99 8.64
N ASP A 175 -4.19 13.49 9.25
CA ASP A 175 -3.87 14.92 9.21
C ASP A 175 -3.62 15.48 7.80
N GLU A 176 -3.45 14.65 6.77
CA GLU A 176 -3.36 15.07 5.36
C GLU A 176 -4.70 15.48 4.77
N ASP A 177 -5.80 15.18 5.43
CA ASP A 177 -7.15 15.50 4.95
C ASP A 177 -7.60 16.92 5.31
N PHE A 178 -6.83 17.67 6.12
CA PHE A 178 -7.17 19.04 6.45
C PHE A 178 -5.94 19.95 6.60
N THR A 179 -6.11 21.24 6.34
CA THR A 179 -5.05 22.23 6.44
C THR A 179 -5.60 23.64 6.64
N TRP A 180 -4.78 24.52 7.24
CA TRP A 180 -5.05 25.95 7.30
C TRP A 180 -4.85 26.62 5.94
N SER A 181 -5.70 27.62 5.63
CA SER A 181 -5.35 28.60 4.60
C SER A 181 -4.12 29.42 5.05
N PRO A 182 -3.28 29.91 4.12
CA PRO A 182 -2.07 30.68 4.46
C PRO A 182 -2.30 31.95 5.26
N ASP A 183 -3.48 32.57 5.14
CA ASP A 183 -3.89 33.72 5.90
C ASP A 183 -4.56 33.41 7.25
N GLY A 184 -4.73 32.12 7.56
CA GLY A 184 -5.34 31.62 8.80
C GLY A 184 -6.83 31.90 8.93
N LYS A 185 -7.52 32.28 7.85
CA LYS A 185 -8.96 32.65 7.90
C LYS A 185 -9.89 31.54 7.53
N SER A 186 -9.36 30.46 6.91
CA SER A 186 -10.14 29.31 6.48
C SER A 186 -9.45 28.01 6.82
N ILE A 187 -10.23 26.95 6.92
CA ILE A 187 -9.77 25.56 7.02
C ILE A 187 -10.25 24.83 5.78
N ILE A 188 -9.32 24.18 5.06
CA ILE A 188 -9.63 23.30 3.94
C ILE A 188 -9.66 21.88 4.48
N TYR A 189 -10.68 21.09 4.12
CA TYR A 189 -10.78 19.70 4.53
C TYR A 189 -11.41 18.82 3.45
N VAL A 190 -11.02 17.55 3.43
CA VAL A 190 -11.55 16.50 2.55
C VAL A 190 -12.78 15.87 3.20
N CYS A 191 -13.86 15.72 2.45
CA CYS A 191 -15.03 15.03 2.96
C CYS A 191 -15.84 14.36 1.84
N LYS A 192 -16.33 13.15 2.10
CA LYS A 192 -17.32 12.45 1.28
C LYS A 192 -18.71 12.69 1.87
N LYS A 193 -19.39 13.76 1.44
CA LYS A 193 -20.72 14.11 1.96
C LYS A 193 -21.82 13.28 1.27
N LYS A 194 -21.76 11.98 1.46
CA LYS A 194 -22.73 10.98 0.96
C LYS A 194 -23.09 10.02 2.08
N SER A 195 -24.28 9.40 2.00
CA SER A 195 -24.74 8.40 2.97
C SER A 195 -25.46 7.24 2.27
N GLY A 196 -25.63 6.13 2.98
CA GLY A 196 -26.36 4.95 2.51
C GLY A 196 -25.82 4.39 1.19
N THR A 197 -26.71 4.16 0.22
CA THR A 197 -26.32 3.61 -1.09
C THR A 197 -25.36 4.51 -1.83
N ALA A 198 -25.55 5.84 -1.78
CA ALA A 198 -24.66 6.78 -2.45
C ALA A 198 -23.25 6.78 -1.85
N TYR A 199 -23.10 6.51 -0.54
CA TYR A 199 -21.80 6.30 0.07
C TYR A 199 -21.11 5.05 -0.46
N ALA A 200 -21.83 3.92 -0.51
CA ALA A 200 -21.28 2.63 -0.88
C ALA A 200 -20.90 2.52 -2.37
N THR A 201 -21.59 3.26 -3.25
CA THR A 201 -21.40 3.17 -4.71
C THR A 201 -20.51 4.27 -5.32
N SER A 202 -20.04 5.23 -4.53
CA SER A 202 -19.25 6.36 -5.02
C SER A 202 -17.88 6.42 -4.38
N THR A 203 -16.88 6.89 -5.12
CA THR A 203 -15.55 7.25 -4.60
C THR A 203 -15.40 8.76 -4.40
N ASN A 204 -16.39 9.56 -4.78
CA ASN A 204 -16.29 11.01 -4.80
C ASN A 204 -16.06 11.60 -3.40
N THR A 205 -14.91 12.23 -3.22
CA THR A 205 -14.60 13.14 -2.10
C THR A 205 -14.36 14.54 -2.65
N ASP A 206 -14.80 15.56 -1.90
CA ASP A 206 -14.60 16.95 -2.27
C ASP A 206 -13.71 17.67 -1.25
N LEU A 207 -13.09 18.77 -1.69
CA LEU A 207 -12.46 19.75 -0.82
C LEU A 207 -13.51 20.78 -0.38
N TYR A 208 -13.61 20.97 0.91
CA TYR A 208 -14.47 21.99 1.52
C TYR A 208 -13.63 23.08 2.18
N GLU A 209 -14.08 24.32 2.05
CA GLU A 209 -13.51 25.47 2.74
C GLU A 209 -14.47 25.94 3.83
N TYR A 210 -14.04 25.86 5.09
CA TYR A 210 -14.74 26.47 6.22
C TYR A 210 -14.13 27.83 6.53
N ASN A 211 -14.92 28.89 6.44
CA ASN A 211 -14.49 30.25 6.76
C ASN A 211 -14.75 30.59 8.25
N LEU A 212 -13.72 31.03 8.98
CA LEU A 212 -13.77 31.24 10.42
C LEU A 212 -14.63 32.46 10.80
N GLU A 213 -14.69 33.51 9.93
CA GLU A 213 -15.38 34.76 10.24
C GLU A 213 -16.90 34.59 10.17
N ASN A 214 -17.40 34.09 9.04
CA ASN A 214 -18.82 33.92 8.80
C ASN A 214 -19.37 32.53 9.14
N LYS A 215 -18.48 31.56 9.48
CA LYS A 215 -18.80 30.19 9.85
C LYS A 215 -19.59 29.43 8.75
N THR A 216 -19.27 29.72 7.49
CA THR A 216 -19.87 29.04 6.34
C THR A 216 -18.91 28.06 5.70
N THR A 217 -19.45 26.97 5.16
CA THR A 217 -18.71 25.97 4.39
C THR A 217 -19.06 26.07 2.91
N LYS A 218 -18.04 26.01 2.05
CA LYS A 218 -18.17 26.01 0.60
C LYS A 218 -17.49 24.78 0.02
N ASN A 219 -18.16 24.09 -0.90
CA ASN A 219 -17.52 23.03 -1.71
C ASN A 219 -16.64 23.70 -2.78
N LEU A 220 -15.38 23.32 -2.83
CA LEU A 220 -14.40 23.87 -3.78
C LEU A 220 -14.28 23.04 -5.06
N THR A 221 -14.64 21.76 -5.04
CA THR A 221 -14.40 20.82 -6.15
C THR A 221 -15.66 20.10 -6.63
N GLU A 222 -16.84 20.65 -6.36
CA GLU A 222 -18.17 20.09 -6.67
C GLU A 222 -18.32 19.58 -8.12
N SER A 223 -17.59 20.14 -9.07
CA SER A 223 -17.64 19.72 -10.48
C SER A 223 -16.84 18.46 -10.80
N ASN A 224 -15.96 18.01 -9.91
CA ASN A 224 -15.25 16.75 -10.06
C ASN A 224 -16.07 15.60 -9.46
N LEU A 225 -16.01 14.42 -10.07
CA LEU A 225 -16.83 13.27 -9.65
C LEU A 225 -16.00 12.14 -9.02
N GLY A 226 -14.67 12.21 -9.07
CA GLY A 226 -13.77 11.26 -8.45
C GLY A 226 -13.21 11.76 -7.13
N TYR A 227 -12.11 11.18 -6.70
CA TYR A 227 -11.42 11.63 -5.50
C TYR A 227 -10.77 13.00 -5.67
N ASP A 228 -10.95 13.88 -4.69
CA ASP A 228 -10.13 15.07 -4.43
C ASP A 228 -9.53 14.91 -3.03
N THR A 229 -8.19 14.84 -2.92
CA THR A 229 -7.50 14.48 -1.67
C THR A 229 -6.19 15.26 -1.48
N ASN A 230 -5.60 15.16 -0.28
CA ASN A 230 -4.29 15.73 0.04
C ASN A 230 -4.16 17.25 -0.24
N PRO A 231 -5.06 18.11 0.28
CA PRO A 231 -4.96 19.54 0.09
C PRO A 231 -3.73 20.12 0.79
N ILE A 232 -2.89 20.80 0.04
CA ILE A 232 -1.78 21.59 0.59
C ILE A 232 -1.70 22.93 -0.12
N PHE A 233 -1.05 23.90 0.51
CA PHE A 233 -0.76 25.17 -0.14
C PHE A 233 0.70 25.23 -0.60
N SER A 234 0.93 25.88 -1.74
CA SER A 234 2.26 26.28 -2.14
C SER A 234 2.84 27.30 -1.15
N PRO A 235 4.17 27.49 -1.06
CA PRO A 235 4.75 28.56 -0.25
C PRO A 235 4.21 29.97 -0.61
N ASN A 236 3.72 30.15 -1.85
CA ASN A 236 3.10 31.39 -2.31
C ASN A 236 1.57 31.47 -2.04
N GLY A 237 0.96 30.41 -1.50
CA GLY A 237 -0.45 30.38 -1.12
C GLY A 237 -1.42 29.82 -2.15
N ASP A 238 -0.94 29.11 -3.17
CA ASP A 238 -1.80 28.45 -4.16
C ASP A 238 -2.27 27.08 -3.63
N LEU A 239 -3.58 26.84 -3.56
CA LEU A 239 -4.16 25.57 -3.15
C LEU A 239 -3.84 24.48 -4.19
N THR A 240 -3.37 23.36 -3.73
CA THR A 240 -2.97 22.23 -4.57
C THR A 240 -3.48 20.91 -3.96
N TRP A 241 -3.92 19.99 -4.81
CA TRP A 241 -4.44 18.69 -4.35
C TRP A 241 -4.21 17.60 -5.38
N LEU A 242 -4.48 16.35 -5.00
CA LEU A 242 -4.57 15.22 -5.89
C LEU A 242 -6.01 15.02 -6.34
N GLN A 243 -6.20 14.72 -7.63
CA GLN A 243 -7.52 14.54 -8.22
C GLN A 243 -7.58 13.31 -9.12
N MET A 244 -8.59 12.47 -8.91
CA MET A 244 -9.07 11.46 -9.85
C MET A 244 -10.37 11.95 -10.48
N LYS A 245 -10.69 11.51 -11.69
CA LYS A 245 -11.84 12.07 -12.44
C LYS A 245 -13.11 11.26 -12.33
N ARG A 246 -13.00 9.93 -12.27
CA ARG A 246 -14.14 9.02 -12.45
C ARG A 246 -14.69 8.56 -11.11
N ASP A 247 -15.98 8.76 -10.90
CA ASP A 247 -16.68 8.21 -9.75
C ASP A 247 -16.70 6.68 -9.81
N GLY A 248 -16.54 6.02 -8.66
CA GLY A 248 -16.53 4.57 -8.53
C GLY A 248 -15.23 3.89 -8.91
N TYR A 249 -14.25 4.59 -9.50
CA TYR A 249 -12.97 4.01 -9.90
C TYR A 249 -11.83 4.41 -8.96
N GLU A 250 -11.57 3.58 -7.95
CA GLU A 250 -10.52 3.86 -6.93
C GLU A 250 -9.08 3.81 -7.45
N ALA A 251 -8.85 3.23 -8.63
CA ALA A 251 -7.54 3.12 -9.27
C ALA A 251 -7.40 4.02 -10.50
N ASP A 252 -8.21 5.07 -10.59
CA ASP A 252 -8.12 6.07 -11.65
C ASP A 252 -6.77 6.80 -11.63
N LYS A 253 -6.45 7.44 -12.73
CA LYS A 253 -5.28 8.30 -12.80
C LYS A 253 -5.37 9.44 -11.80
N ASN A 254 -4.37 9.55 -10.93
CA ASN A 254 -4.28 10.60 -9.93
C ASN A 254 -3.40 11.74 -10.47
N ASP A 255 -4.00 12.92 -10.63
CA ASP A 255 -3.38 14.12 -11.20
C ASP A 255 -3.09 15.17 -10.11
N ILE A 256 -2.09 16.05 -10.37
CA ILE A 256 -1.81 17.21 -9.54
C ILE A 256 -2.58 18.42 -10.07
N ILE A 257 -3.46 18.98 -9.26
CA ILE A 257 -4.23 20.18 -9.58
C ILE A 257 -3.74 21.35 -8.72
N VAL A 258 -3.61 22.52 -9.34
CA VAL A 258 -3.26 23.77 -8.67
C VAL A 258 -4.33 24.81 -8.96
N ARG A 259 -4.94 25.37 -7.92
CA ARG A 259 -5.85 26.53 -8.02
C ARG A 259 -5.06 27.82 -8.00
N PHE A 260 -4.87 28.41 -9.17
CA PHE A 260 -4.12 29.62 -9.34
C PHE A 260 -5.03 30.74 -9.85
N LYS A 261 -5.15 31.83 -9.06
CA LYS A 261 -6.02 32.99 -9.38
C LYS A 261 -7.47 32.55 -9.70
N GLY A 262 -8.00 31.60 -8.95
CA GLY A 262 -9.37 31.12 -9.10
C GLY A 262 -9.60 30.14 -10.27
N MET A 263 -8.54 29.73 -10.98
CA MET A 263 -8.61 28.73 -12.06
C MET A 263 -7.86 27.48 -11.68
N ASP A 264 -8.44 26.31 -11.95
CA ASP A 264 -7.83 25.02 -11.69
C ASP A 264 -6.98 24.58 -12.88
N MET A 265 -5.72 24.28 -12.60
CA MET A 265 -4.72 23.86 -13.59
C MET A 265 -4.29 22.43 -13.30
N ASN A 266 -4.54 21.51 -14.21
CA ASN A 266 -4.01 20.13 -14.13
C ASN A 266 -2.58 20.11 -14.68
N LEU A 267 -1.60 19.94 -13.80
CA LEU A 267 -0.18 19.96 -14.19
C LEU A 267 0.32 18.63 -14.77
N THR A 268 -0.42 17.54 -14.57
CA THR A 268 -0.03 16.20 -15.03
C THR A 268 -0.96 15.62 -16.10
N ALA A 269 -1.88 16.43 -16.64
CA ALA A 269 -2.91 15.99 -17.59
C ALA A 269 -2.35 15.18 -18.79
N ASN A 270 -1.23 15.62 -19.35
CA ASN A 270 -0.61 15.01 -20.53
C ASN A 270 0.48 13.98 -20.21
N TRP A 271 0.64 13.61 -18.93
CA TRP A 271 1.61 12.60 -18.53
C TRP A 271 0.92 11.24 -18.39
N ASP A 272 1.54 10.20 -18.96
CA ASP A 272 1.02 8.83 -18.96
C ASP A 272 1.46 8.04 -17.72
N GLY A 273 1.07 8.53 -16.54
CA GLY A 273 1.35 7.94 -15.25
C GLY A 273 0.38 8.46 -14.19
N THR A 274 0.48 7.92 -12.98
CA THR A 274 -0.33 8.29 -11.82
C THR A 274 0.57 8.76 -10.67
N VAL A 275 0.14 9.81 -9.95
CA VAL A 275 0.89 10.42 -8.85
C VAL A 275 0.56 9.72 -7.53
N ASP A 276 1.58 9.32 -6.75
CA ASP A 276 1.37 8.73 -5.43
C ASP A 276 1.31 9.78 -4.31
N GLY A 277 2.21 10.75 -4.34
CA GLY A 277 2.28 11.83 -3.36
C GLY A 277 3.22 12.93 -3.82
N PHE A 278 3.02 14.15 -3.34
CA PHE A 278 3.73 15.32 -3.85
C PHE A 278 4.11 16.34 -2.78
N LYS A 279 5.08 17.21 -3.11
CA LYS A 279 5.46 18.40 -2.32
C LYS A 279 5.94 19.52 -3.24
N TRP A 280 5.63 20.76 -2.84
CA TRP A 280 6.16 21.97 -3.48
C TRP A 280 7.64 22.18 -3.21
N SER A 281 8.37 22.69 -4.22
CA SER A 281 9.67 23.30 -3.98
C SER A 281 9.54 24.56 -3.11
N PRO A 282 10.55 24.91 -2.30
CA PRO A 282 10.50 26.09 -1.42
C PRO A 282 10.28 27.43 -2.14
N ASP A 283 10.61 27.50 -3.44
CA ASP A 283 10.43 28.69 -4.28
C ASP A 283 9.12 28.71 -5.07
N SER A 284 8.23 27.75 -4.84
CA SER A 284 6.95 27.56 -5.54
C SER A 284 7.03 27.45 -7.06
N LYS A 285 8.19 27.07 -7.62
CA LYS A 285 8.36 26.96 -9.08
C LYS A 285 8.16 25.56 -9.62
N LYS A 286 8.24 24.56 -8.74
CA LYS A 286 8.12 23.16 -9.09
C LYS A 286 7.35 22.38 -8.03
N ILE A 287 6.74 21.30 -8.47
CA ILE A 287 6.22 20.26 -7.59
C ILE A 287 7.05 19.00 -7.83
N TYR A 288 7.53 18.40 -6.75
CA TYR A 288 8.17 17.09 -6.77
C TYR A 288 7.17 16.05 -6.32
N PHE A 289 7.19 14.88 -6.95
CA PHE A 289 6.25 13.81 -6.64
C PHE A 289 6.87 12.43 -6.87
N THR A 290 6.30 11.41 -6.26
CA THR A 290 6.66 10.03 -6.50
C THR A 290 5.62 9.35 -7.38
N ALA A 291 6.08 8.39 -8.20
CA ALA A 291 5.22 7.60 -9.05
C ALA A 291 5.88 6.27 -9.42
N ALA A 292 5.04 5.26 -9.67
CA ALA A 292 5.49 4.00 -10.22
C ALA A 292 5.92 4.17 -11.68
N VAL A 293 7.05 3.57 -12.04
CA VAL A 293 7.57 3.52 -13.41
C VAL A 293 8.40 2.26 -13.61
N ASP A 294 8.02 1.45 -14.57
CA ASP A 294 8.76 0.29 -15.06
C ASP A 294 9.33 -0.59 -13.92
N GLY A 295 8.45 -1.00 -12.99
CA GLY A 295 8.76 -1.88 -11.86
C GLY A 295 9.58 -1.23 -10.74
N THR A 296 9.60 0.07 -10.66
CA THR A 296 10.18 0.86 -9.57
C THR A 296 9.28 2.02 -9.21
N LYS A 297 9.51 2.66 -8.07
CA LYS A 297 8.92 3.95 -7.71
C LYS A 297 10.03 5.01 -7.70
N GLN A 298 9.87 6.06 -8.50
CA GLN A 298 10.90 7.08 -8.69
C GLN A 298 10.40 8.48 -8.34
N LEU A 299 11.36 9.41 -8.17
CA LEU A 299 11.10 10.83 -7.99
C LEU A 299 10.96 11.50 -9.35
N PHE A 300 9.93 12.32 -9.47
CA PHE A 300 9.62 13.18 -10.61
C PHE A 300 9.50 14.64 -10.19
N GLU A 301 9.58 15.53 -11.16
CA GLU A 301 9.22 16.93 -10.99
C GLU A 301 8.29 17.40 -12.12
N VAL A 302 7.44 18.36 -11.81
CA VAL A 302 6.68 19.13 -12.78
C VAL A 302 6.87 20.62 -12.47
N ASN A 303 7.09 21.43 -13.52
CA ASN A 303 7.20 22.88 -13.37
C ASN A 303 5.81 23.52 -13.22
N PHE A 304 5.73 24.54 -12.36
CA PHE A 304 4.55 25.37 -12.24
C PHE A 304 4.70 26.63 -13.10
N PRO A 305 3.87 26.81 -14.13
CA PRO A 305 4.06 27.90 -15.08
C PRO A 305 3.64 29.27 -14.53
N GLY A 306 2.79 29.32 -13.51
CA GLY A 306 2.22 30.59 -13.01
C GLY A 306 1.54 31.38 -14.13
N LEU A 307 1.95 32.63 -14.32
CA LEU A 307 1.49 33.51 -15.42
C LEU A 307 2.30 33.37 -16.71
N THR A 308 3.36 32.58 -16.71
CA THR A 308 4.22 32.42 -17.89
C THR A 308 3.59 31.43 -18.88
N ARG A 309 3.99 31.53 -20.16
CA ARG A 309 3.58 30.57 -21.19
C ARG A 309 4.55 29.39 -21.31
N ILE A 310 5.26 29.05 -20.24
CA ILE A 310 6.17 27.91 -20.21
C ILE A 310 5.33 26.63 -20.27
N ALA A 311 5.71 25.72 -21.15
CA ALA A 311 5.06 24.42 -21.25
C ALA A 311 5.19 23.64 -19.93
N VAL A 312 4.11 23.03 -19.49
CA VAL A 312 4.11 22.15 -18.33
C VAL A 312 4.72 20.82 -18.77
N MET A 313 5.79 20.41 -18.09
CA MET A 313 6.53 19.18 -18.40
C MET A 313 6.81 18.40 -17.14
N VAL A 314 6.45 17.12 -17.17
CA VAL A 314 6.86 16.14 -16.16
C VAL A 314 8.23 15.58 -16.54
N ARG A 315 9.15 15.54 -15.57
CA ARG A 315 10.50 15.00 -15.76
C ARG A 315 10.83 14.02 -14.63
N GLN A 316 11.30 12.82 -14.99
CA GLN A 316 11.86 11.88 -14.02
C GLN A 316 13.22 12.38 -13.53
N ILE A 317 13.41 12.39 -12.20
CA ILE A 317 14.61 12.92 -11.53
C ILE A 317 15.56 11.79 -11.15
N THR A 318 15.02 10.69 -10.65
CA THR A 318 15.81 9.56 -10.18
C THR A 318 15.58 8.33 -11.05
N THR A 319 16.62 7.52 -11.17
CA THR A 319 16.59 6.22 -11.86
C THR A 319 17.40 5.23 -11.04
N GLY A 320 17.04 3.96 -11.08
CA GLY A 320 17.76 2.88 -10.39
C GLY A 320 16.85 1.76 -9.98
N THR A 321 17.45 0.67 -9.47
CA THR A 321 16.71 -0.51 -8.99
C THR A 321 16.43 -0.36 -7.50
N PHE A 322 15.56 0.59 -7.17
CA PHE A 322 15.09 0.92 -5.82
C PHE A 322 13.79 1.73 -5.93
N ASP A 323 13.06 1.81 -4.83
CA ASP A 323 11.90 2.69 -4.71
C ASP A 323 12.22 3.93 -3.87
N VAL A 324 11.79 5.09 -4.33
CA VAL A 324 11.63 6.31 -3.53
C VAL A 324 10.20 6.30 -3.00
N ASN A 325 10.03 6.10 -1.68
CA ASN A 325 8.70 5.92 -1.09
C ASN A 325 8.06 7.24 -0.66
N ASP A 326 8.69 7.90 0.32
CA ASP A 326 8.12 9.10 0.92
C ASP A 326 8.97 10.33 0.59
N LEU A 327 8.31 11.44 0.27
CA LEU A 327 8.89 12.77 0.18
C LEU A 327 8.81 13.43 1.56
N VAL A 328 9.92 13.45 2.31
CA VAL A 328 9.95 13.99 3.67
C VAL A 328 9.94 15.52 3.66
N GLY A 329 10.80 16.12 2.84
CA GLY A 329 10.89 17.58 2.71
C GLY A 329 12.15 18.06 2.01
N PHE A 330 12.38 19.37 2.07
CA PHE A 330 13.52 20.03 1.42
C PHE A 330 14.44 20.67 2.45
N THR A 331 15.73 20.68 2.12
CA THR A 331 16.73 21.48 2.82
C THR A 331 17.72 22.06 1.81
N ARG A 332 17.63 23.36 1.54
CA ARG A 332 18.37 24.04 0.47
C ARG A 332 18.21 23.34 -0.89
N ASP A 333 19.31 22.75 -1.42
CA ASP A 333 19.34 22.08 -2.73
C ASP A 333 19.11 20.54 -2.63
N LYS A 334 18.70 20.06 -1.45
CA LYS A 334 18.53 18.63 -1.20
C LYS A 334 17.07 18.32 -0.91
N ILE A 335 16.64 17.14 -1.35
CA ILE A 335 15.37 16.55 -0.97
C ILE A 335 15.63 15.36 -0.04
N ILE A 336 14.90 15.29 1.05
CA ILE A 336 14.95 14.17 1.98
C ILE A 336 13.82 13.21 1.62
N VAL A 337 14.18 11.95 1.45
CA VAL A 337 13.27 10.89 1.05
C VAL A 337 13.53 9.61 1.84
N THR A 338 12.60 8.66 1.77
CA THR A 338 12.87 7.28 2.18
C THR A 338 13.05 6.39 0.95
N ARG A 339 13.91 5.37 1.07
CA ARG A 339 14.18 4.40 0.01
C ARG A 339 14.10 2.97 0.52
N THR A 340 13.68 2.07 -0.39
CA THR A 340 13.74 0.61 -0.23
C THR A 340 14.28 -0.05 -1.49
N ASP A 341 14.71 -1.28 -1.38
CA ASP A 341 14.75 -2.24 -2.47
C ASP A 341 14.23 -3.61 -1.98
N MET A 342 14.12 -4.60 -2.87
CA MET A 342 13.54 -5.91 -2.50
C MET A 342 14.30 -6.62 -1.37
N ASN A 343 15.55 -6.26 -1.10
CA ASN A 343 16.40 -6.84 -0.07
C ASN A 343 16.54 -6.00 1.20
N HIS A 344 16.25 -4.70 1.12
CA HIS A 344 16.48 -3.76 2.21
C HIS A 344 15.23 -2.96 2.54
N SER A 345 14.85 -2.99 3.81
CA SER A 345 13.75 -2.19 4.35
C SER A 345 14.06 -0.69 4.28
N LYS A 346 13.04 0.10 4.53
CA LYS A 346 13.07 1.56 4.43
C LYS A 346 14.19 2.18 5.26
N GLU A 347 15.01 3.02 4.60
CA GLU A 347 16.01 3.90 5.22
C GLU A 347 15.84 5.33 4.68
N ILE A 348 16.39 6.32 5.40
CA ILE A 348 16.30 7.74 5.02
C ILE A 348 17.52 8.13 4.21
N TYR A 349 17.29 8.87 3.14
CA TYR A 349 18.30 9.37 2.23
C TYR A 349 18.14 10.87 1.98
N SER A 350 19.25 11.53 1.72
CA SER A 350 19.31 12.87 1.16
C SER A 350 19.74 12.78 -0.30
N TYR A 351 19.00 13.42 -1.20
CA TYR A 351 19.32 13.53 -2.62
C TYR A 351 19.65 14.96 -2.99
N ASP A 352 20.87 15.20 -3.50
CA ASP A 352 21.31 16.52 -3.97
C ASP A 352 20.80 16.74 -5.39
N LEU A 353 19.87 17.67 -5.54
CA LEU A 353 19.18 17.97 -6.81
C LEU A 353 20.11 18.59 -7.87
N LYS A 354 21.23 19.21 -7.46
CA LYS A 354 22.20 19.82 -8.39
C LYS A 354 23.26 18.83 -8.84
N LYS A 355 23.75 18.01 -7.89
CA LYS A 355 24.84 17.05 -8.15
C LYS A 355 24.32 15.69 -8.62
N ASN A 356 23.04 15.43 -8.48
CA ASN A 356 22.41 14.11 -8.72
C ASN A 356 23.10 12.99 -7.91
N THR A 357 23.36 13.24 -6.62
CA THR A 357 24.04 12.28 -5.73
C THR A 357 23.21 11.96 -4.50
N TRP A 358 23.32 10.71 -4.07
CA TRP A 358 22.67 10.18 -2.88
C TRP A 358 23.60 10.19 -1.67
N LEU A 359 23.04 10.51 -0.50
CA LEU A 359 23.67 10.27 0.80
C LEU A 359 22.70 9.48 1.67
N LYS A 360 23.07 8.27 2.07
CA LYS A 360 22.33 7.48 3.05
C LYS A 360 22.49 8.14 4.42
N LEU A 361 21.38 8.42 5.10
CA LEU A 361 21.38 9.07 6.42
C LEU A 361 21.25 8.05 7.55
N THR A 362 20.43 6.99 7.37
CA THR A 362 20.18 5.99 8.42
C THR A 362 20.63 4.60 7.99
N GLU A 363 21.01 3.76 8.97
CA GLU A 363 21.59 2.42 8.77
C GLU A 363 21.03 1.45 9.82
N VAL A 364 19.72 1.51 10.07
CA VAL A 364 19.06 0.82 11.20
C VAL A 364 19.26 -0.69 11.14
N ASN A 365 19.16 -1.27 9.94
CA ASN A 365 19.24 -2.72 9.75
C ASN A 365 20.53 -3.19 9.06
N ASP A 366 21.47 -2.31 8.72
CA ASP A 366 22.67 -2.67 7.94
C ASP A 366 23.52 -3.75 8.61
N LYS A 367 23.66 -3.70 9.93
CA LYS A 367 24.38 -4.73 10.71
C LYS A 367 23.72 -6.12 10.62
N ALA A 368 22.40 -6.17 10.46
CA ALA A 368 21.67 -7.42 10.28
C ALA A 368 21.87 -7.94 8.86
N TYR A 369 21.69 -7.08 7.86
CA TYR A 369 21.86 -7.45 6.45
C TYR A 369 23.27 -7.88 6.10
N ALA A 370 24.29 -7.26 6.68
CA ALA A 370 25.70 -7.61 6.47
C ALA A 370 26.05 -9.08 6.84
N LYS A 371 25.21 -9.73 7.65
CA LYS A 371 25.38 -11.14 8.04
C LYS A 371 24.62 -12.11 7.14
N LEU A 372 23.84 -11.60 6.17
CA LEU A 372 22.97 -12.39 5.33
C LEU A 372 23.56 -12.61 3.94
N SER A 373 23.38 -13.81 3.41
CA SER A 373 23.35 -14.02 1.97
C SER A 373 21.98 -13.56 1.48
N LEU A 374 21.97 -12.52 0.64
CA LEU A 374 20.73 -11.96 0.09
C LEU A 374 20.41 -12.55 -1.29
N PRO A 375 19.13 -12.65 -1.65
CA PRO A 375 18.70 -12.99 -2.99
C PRO A 375 19.20 -12.01 -4.04
N THR A 376 19.27 -12.47 -5.28
CA THR A 376 19.43 -11.59 -6.44
C THR A 376 18.13 -11.50 -7.22
N TYR A 377 17.95 -10.43 -7.98
CA TYR A 377 16.76 -10.25 -8.80
C TYR A 377 17.13 -9.71 -10.17
N GLU A 378 16.41 -10.18 -11.17
CA GLU A 378 16.55 -9.73 -12.54
C GLU A 378 15.23 -9.13 -13.08
N LYS A 379 15.38 -8.16 -13.97
CA LYS A 379 14.28 -7.54 -14.69
C LYS A 379 14.17 -8.22 -16.06
N ARG A 380 13.03 -8.87 -16.33
CA ARG A 380 12.78 -9.59 -17.56
C ARG A 380 11.54 -9.03 -18.27
N TYR A 381 11.56 -8.97 -19.58
CA TYR A 381 10.40 -8.60 -20.38
C TYR A 381 9.88 -9.82 -21.12
N VAL A 382 8.68 -10.26 -20.78
CA VAL A 382 7.99 -11.40 -21.38
C VAL A 382 6.99 -10.90 -22.42
N THR A 383 6.91 -11.57 -23.55
CA THR A 383 5.89 -11.27 -24.56
C THR A 383 4.59 -11.96 -24.16
N THR A 384 3.53 -11.19 -24.00
CA THR A 384 2.18 -11.66 -23.66
C THR A 384 1.51 -12.31 -24.89
N THR A 385 0.39 -13.01 -24.68
CA THR A 385 -0.36 -13.71 -25.74
C THR A 385 -0.89 -12.77 -26.82
N ASP A 386 -1.13 -11.48 -26.48
CA ASP A 386 -1.52 -10.42 -27.44
C ASP A 386 -0.32 -9.59 -27.96
N GLY A 387 0.91 -10.08 -27.76
CA GLY A 387 2.13 -9.51 -28.36
C GLY A 387 2.73 -8.31 -27.63
N LYS A 388 2.21 -7.91 -26.45
CA LYS A 388 2.77 -6.80 -25.67
C LYS A 388 3.96 -7.26 -24.82
N LYS A 389 4.78 -6.29 -24.38
CA LYS A 389 5.92 -6.54 -23.48
C LYS A 389 5.49 -6.29 -22.03
N MET A 390 5.56 -7.33 -21.23
CA MET A 390 5.25 -7.31 -19.79
C MET A 390 6.53 -7.44 -18.98
N LEU A 391 6.74 -6.53 -18.04
CA LEU A 391 7.85 -6.63 -17.09
C LEU A 391 7.56 -7.74 -16.06
N VAL A 392 8.57 -8.58 -15.82
CA VAL A 392 8.55 -9.64 -14.82
C VAL A 392 9.81 -9.53 -13.96
N TRP A 393 9.63 -9.39 -12.64
CA TRP A 393 10.72 -9.58 -11.70
C TRP A 393 10.92 -11.07 -11.45
N VAL A 394 12.18 -11.55 -11.60
CA VAL A 394 12.58 -12.90 -11.23
C VAL A 394 13.56 -12.81 -10.08
N ILE A 395 13.16 -13.33 -8.91
CA ILE A 395 13.96 -13.27 -7.70
C ILE A 395 14.57 -14.65 -7.47
N LEU A 396 15.90 -14.70 -7.40
CA LEU A 396 16.69 -15.92 -7.30
C LEU A 396 17.18 -16.14 -5.87
N PRO A 397 17.20 -17.40 -5.37
CA PRO A 397 17.65 -17.69 -4.01
C PRO A 397 19.05 -17.17 -3.70
N PRO A 398 19.38 -16.92 -2.40
CA PRO A 398 20.76 -16.66 -1.99
C PRO A 398 21.70 -17.79 -2.45
N ASN A 399 22.93 -17.45 -2.84
CA ASN A 399 23.92 -18.39 -3.33
C ASN A 399 23.40 -19.23 -4.53
N PHE A 400 22.64 -18.59 -5.39
CA PHE A 400 22.03 -19.22 -6.57
C PHE A 400 23.06 -19.95 -7.44
N ASP A 401 22.75 -21.19 -7.77
CA ASP A 401 23.56 -22.05 -8.64
C ASP A 401 22.72 -22.50 -9.84
N LYS A 402 23.01 -21.98 -11.01
CA LYS A 402 22.29 -22.27 -12.26
C LYS A 402 22.30 -23.74 -12.68
N THR A 403 23.15 -24.58 -12.08
CA THR A 403 23.22 -26.02 -12.35
C THR A 403 22.23 -26.83 -11.53
N LYS A 404 21.64 -26.23 -10.49
CA LYS A 404 20.64 -26.85 -9.62
C LYS A 404 19.22 -26.58 -10.12
N LYS A 405 18.27 -27.38 -9.62
CA LYS A 405 16.84 -27.23 -9.88
C LYS A 405 16.13 -26.64 -8.66
N TYR A 406 15.35 -25.60 -8.87
CA TYR A 406 14.64 -24.89 -7.82
C TYR A 406 13.12 -24.98 -7.98
N PRO A 407 12.36 -25.19 -6.91
CA PRO A 407 10.92 -24.97 -6.91
C PRO A 407 10.65 -23.49 -7.21
N THR A 408 9.59 -23.22 -7.97
CA THR A 408 9.32 -21.88 -8.47
C THR A 408 7.89 -21.45 -8.16
N LEU A 409 7.73 -20.23 -7.66
CA LEU A 409 6.43 -19.66 -7.29
C LEU A 409 6.05 -18.55 -8.26
N LEU A 410 4.87 -18.64 -8.85
CA LEU A 410 4.19 -17.51 -9.46
C LEU A 410 3.57 -16.67 -8.36
N TYR A 411 3.96 -15.41 -8.26
CA TYR A 411 3.37 -14.46 -7.34
C TYR A 411 2.25 -13.68 -8.03
N CYS A 412 1.03 -13.85 -7.52
CA CYS A 412 -0.14 -13.13 -7.98
C CYS A 412 -0.38 -11.92 -7.07
N GLN A 413 -0.15 -10.72 -7.60
CA GLN A 413 -0.30 -9.47 -6.87
C GLN A 413 -1.77 -9.10 -6.69
N GLY A 414 -2.10 -8.59 -5.49
CA GLY A 414 -3.41 -8.01 -5.17
C GLY A 414 -3.62 -6.62 -5.79
N GLY A 415 -4.66 -5.98 -5.38
CA GLY A 415 -5.12 -4.69 -5.88
C GLY A 415 -6.55 -4.81 -6.40
N PRO A 416 -6.82 -4.94 -7.71
CA PRO A 416 -5.93 -5.43 -8.77
C PRO A 416 -4.90 -4.45 -9.33
N GLN A 417 -5.10 -3.14 -9.15
CA GLN A 417 -4.22 -2.10 -9.69
C GLN A 417 -3.15 -1.71 -8.65
N SER A 418 -2.15 -2.57 -8.46
CA SER A 418 -1.04 -2.34 -7.54
C SER A 418 0.28 -2.79 -8.16
N ALA A 419 1.22 -1.87 -8.35
CA ALA A 419 2.50 -2.13 -9.00
C ALA A 419 3.41 -3.07 -8.20
N LEU A 420 4.11 -3.97 -8.88
CA LEU A 420 5.22 -4.72 -8.33
C LEU A 420 6.52 -3.95 -8.59
N THR A 421 6.97 -3.26 -7.55
CA THR A 421 8.16 -2.41 -7.56
C THR A 421 9.29 -3.00 -6.72
N GLN A 422 10.23 -2.20 -6.29
CA GLN A 422 11.29 -2.57 -5.37
C GLN A 422 10.86 -2.44 -3.89
N SER A 423 9.56 -2.59 -3.61
CA SER A 423 9.01 -2.46 -2.27
C SER A 423 9.49 -3.58 -1.33
N TYR A 424 9.73 -3.24 -0.07
CA TYR A 424 10.06 -4.17 0.98
C TYR A 424 8.86 -4.36 1.92
N SER A 425 8.21 -5.52 1.82
CA SER A 425 7.08 -5.85 2.69
C SER A 425 7.52 -6.74 3.86
N PHE A 426 6.97 -6.51 5.05
CA PHE A 426 7.17 -7.41 6.19
C PHE A 426 6.18 -8.59 6.21
N ARG A 427 5.21 -8.61 5.30
CA ARG A 427 4.24 -9.70 5.11
C ARG A 427 4.62 -10.56 3.90
N TRP A 428 4.32 -10.07 2.71
CA TRP A 428 4.69 -10.69 1.43
C TRP A 428 6.09 -10.23 1.02
N ASN A 429 7.12 -10.90 1.53
CA ASN A 429 8.52 -10.48 1.34
C ASN A 429 9.21 -11.41 0.34
N PHE A 430 9.59 -10.89 -0.81
CA PHE A 430 10.25 -11.66 -1.86
C PHE A 430 11.62 -12.16 -1.44
N SER A 431 12.38 -11.34 -0.70
CA SER A 431 13.68 -11.75 -0.18
C SER A 431 13.56 -12.92 0.80
N LEU A 432 12.53 -12.92 1.65
CA LEU A 432 12.25 -14.03 2.55
C LEU A 432 11.85 -15.29 1.76
N MET A 433 10.93 -15.18 0.79
CA MET A 433 10.49 -16.32 -0.01
C MET A 433 11.65 -16.94 -0.77
N ALA A 434 12.48 -16.13 -1.42
CA ALA A 434 13.66 -16.61 -2.13
C ALA A 434 14.71 -17.20 -1.17
N SER A 435 14.87 -16.66 0.03
CA SER A 435 15.76 -17.21 1.06
C SER A 435 15.34 -18.60 1.55
N GLN A 436 14.07 -18.97 1.39
CA GLN A 436 13.60 -20.33 1.66
C GLN A 436 13.85 -21.30 0.49
N GLY A 437 14.56 -20.89 -0.55
CA GLY A 437 14.99 -21.73 -1.66
C GLY A 437 14.07 -21.74 -2.88
N TYR A 438 13.13 -20.79 -2.98
CA TYR A 438 12.22 -20.67 -4.12
C TYR A 438 12.72 -19.61 -5.11
N VAL A 439 12.55 -19.88 -6.41
CA VAL A 439 12.57 -18.83 -7.43
C VAL A 439 11.20 -18.18 -7.45
N ILE A 440 11.14 -16.83 -7.43
CA ILE A 440 9.88 -16.11 -7.45
C ILE A 440 9.72 -15.43 -8.81
N VAL A 441 8.58 -15.63 -9.44
CA VAL A 441 8.16 -14.99 -10.69
C VAL A 441 7.05 -13.99 -10.38
N ALA A 442 7.36 -12.70 -10.48
CA ALA A 442 6.48 -11.62 -10.06
C ALA A 442 6.18 -10.69 -11.26
N PRO A 443 5.15 -10.99 -12.06
CA PRO A 443 4.83 -10.24 -13.27
C PRO A 443 4.06 -8.95 -12.98
N ASN A 444 4.46 -7.86 -13.62
CA ASN A 444 3.68 -6.63 -13.71
C ASN A 444 2.63 -6.76 -14.84
N ARG A 445 1.67 -7.65 -14.63
CA ARG A 445 0.58 -7.96 -15.54
C ARG A 445 -0.35 -6.76 -15.73
N ARG A 446 -1.28 -6.82 -16.67
CA ARG A 446 -2.29 -5.77 -16.86
C ARG A 446 -3.00 -5.39 -15.58
N GLY A 447 -3.33 -4.10 -15.47
CA GLY A 447 -3.88 -3.49 -14.26
C GLY A 447 -2.84 -2.86 -13.35
N MET A 448 -1.53 -3.06 -13.57
CA MET A 448 -0.51 -2.51 -12.68
C MET A 448 -0.03 -1.13 -13.12
N PRO A 449 0.01 -0.12 -12.21
CA PRO A 449 0.56 1.21 -12.48
C PRO A 449 2.03 1.18 -12.87
N GLY A 450 2.47 2.22 -13.59
CA GLY A 450 3.87 2.40 -14.00
C GLY A 450 4.21 1.87 -15.38
N HIS A 451 3.21 1.40 -16.13
CA HIS A 451 3.31 0.90 -17.50
C HIS A 451 2.35 1.63 -18.46
N GLY A 452 1.93 2.84 -18.09
CA GLY A 452 0.92 3.64 -18.78
C GLY A 452 -0.49 3.47 -18.21
N VAL A 453 -1.32 4.51 -18.35
CA VAL A 453 -2.70 4.54 -17.86
C VAL A 453 -3.54 3.46 -18.52
N SER A 454 -3.39 3.27 -19.84
CA SER A 454 -4.10 2.21 -20.57
C SER A 454 -3.77 0.80 -20.06
N TRP A 455 -2.52 0.54 -19.65
CA TRP A 455 -2.14 -0.76 -19.07
C TRP A 455 -2.85 -0.99 -17.72
N ASN A 456 -2.95 0.07 -16.91
CA ASN A 456 -3.64 0.03 -15.62
C ASN A 456 -5.15 -0.27 -15.79
N GLU A 457 -5.80 0.35 -16.77
CA GLU A 457 -7.25 0.25 -16.98
C GLU A 457 -7.70 -1.10 -17.56
N GLN A 458 -6.85 -1.80 -18.30
CA GLN A 458 -7.22 -3.01 -19.05
C GLN A 458 -7.68 -4.19 -18.19
N ILE A 459 -7.49 -4.15 -16.88
CA ILE A 459 -7.96 -5.20 -15.99
C ILE A 459 -9.44 -5.03 -15.60
N SER A 460 -9.96 -3.81 -15.59
CA SER A 460 -11.36 -3.55 -15.22
C SER A 460 -12.29 -4.27 -16.19
N LYS A 461 -13.24 -5.03 -15.66
CA LYS A 461 -14.21 -5.88 -16.40
C LYS A 461 -13.55 -7.06 -17.16
N ASP A 462 -12.29 -7.38 -16.85
CA ASP A 462 -11.54 -8.48 -17.48
C ASP A 462 -10.65 -9.27 -16.50
N TRP A 463 -11.12 -9.45 -15.29
CA TRP A 463 -10.35 -10.07 -14.20
C TRP A 463 -9.86 -11.48 -14.51
N GLY A 464 -10.64 -12.29 -15.21
CA GLY A 464 -10.31 -13.66 -15.59
C GLY A 464 -9.87 -13.82 -17.05
N GLY A 465 -9.69 -12.70 -17.81
CA GLY A 465 -9.31 -12.71 -19.21
C GLY A 465 -7.81 -12.61 -19.43
N GLN A 466 -7.37 -11.60 -20.18
CA GLN A 466 -5.96 -11.42 -20.57
C GLN A 466 -4.98 -11.42 -19.39
N VAL A 467 -5.41 -10.99 -18.22
CA VAL A 467 -4.59 -11.00 -17.00
C VAL A 467 -4.15 -12.41 -16.60
N MET A 468 -5.02 -13.41 -16.77
CA MET A 468 -4.68 -14.81 -16.49
C MET A 468 -3.68 -15.35 -17.51
N ASP A 469 -3.82 -14.97 -18.77
CA ASP A 469 -2.84 -15.30 -19.81
C ASP A 469 -1.49 -14.63 -19.54
N ASP A 470 -1.47 -13.39 -19.03
CA ASP A 470 -0.25 -12.70 -18.61
C ASP A 470 0.48 -13.47 -17.50
N TYR A 471 -0.24 -13.95 -16.46
CA TYR A 471 0.34 -14.79 -15.41
C TYR A 471 0.92 -16.10 -15.95
N LEU A 472 0.16 -16.78 -16.82
CA LEU A 472 0.62 -18.05 -17.41
C LEU A 472 1.80 -17.83 -18.35
N ALA A 473 1.81 -16.77 -19.16
CA ALA A 473 2.93 -16.41 -20.01
C ALA A 473 4.21 -16.15 -19.20
N ALA A 474 4.09 -15.46 -18.06
CA ALA A 474 5.24 -15.18 -17.19
C ALA A 474 5.87 -16.44 -16.63
N ILE A 475 5.07 -17.32 -16.01
CA ILE A 475 5.60 -18.56 -15.42
C ILE A 475 6.12 -19.51 -16.49
N ASP A 476 5.46 -19.61 -17.65
CA ASP A 476 5.89 -20.48 -18.75
C ASP A 476 7.20 -20.01 -19.39
N ASP A 477 7.42 -18.68 -19.45
CA ASP A 477 8.69 -18.14 -19.94
C ASP A 477 9.85 -18.48 -19.01
N VAL A 478 9.69 -18.24 -17.71
CA VAL A 478 10.73 -18.54 -16.71
C VAL A 478 10.93 -20.07 -16.57
N ALA A 479 9.89 -20.86 -16.75
CA ALA A 479 9.99 -22.33 -16.71
C ALA A 479 10.83 -22.94 -17.86
N LYS A 480 11.21 -22.15 -18.88
CA LYS A 480 12.17 -22.61 -19.90
C LYS A 480 13.59 -22.71 -19.37
N GLU A 481 13.89 -22.01 -18.28
CA GLU A 481 15.23 -21.99 -17.69
C GLU A 481 15.62 -23.33 -17.09
N ASN A 482 16.90 -23.71 -17.29
CA ASN A 482 17.42 -24.99 -16.82
C ASN A 482 17.39 -25.14 -15.29
N TYR A 483 17.42 -24.02 -14.56
CA TYR A 483 17.38 -24.04 -13.09
C TYR A 483 15.95 -24.17 -12.52
N VAL A 484 14.91 -24.11 -13.33
CA VAL A 484 13.53 -24.29 -12.86
C VAL A 484 13.16 -25.77 -12.82
N ASP A 485 12.64 -26.22 -11.68
CA ASP A 485 12.02 -27.55 -11.58
C ASP A 485 10.54 -27.45 -11.99
N LYS A 486 10.26 -27.84 -13.23
CA LYS A 486 8.89 -27.81 -13.79
C LYS A 486 7.91 -28.72 -13.06
N THR A 487 8.40 -29.68 -12.27
CA THR A 487 7.57 -30.58 -11.47
C THR A 487 7.20 -29.99 -10.11
N ARG A 488 7.79 -28.84 -9.74
CA ARG A 488 7.58 -28.14 -8.47
C ARG A 488 7.27 -26.66 -8.70
N LEU A 489 6.16 -26.38 -9.40
CA LEU A 489 5.62 -25.03 -9.57
C LEU A 489 4.45 -24.81 -8.63
N GLY A 490 4.39 -23.64 -7.98
CA GLY A 490 3.28 -23.21 -7.15
C GLY A 490 2.79 -21.83 -7.56
N ALA A 491 1.56 -21.45 -7.17
CA ALA A 491 1.05 -20.09 -7.31
C ALA A 491 0.51 -19.59 -5.98
N VAL A 492 0.88 -18.36 -5.63
CA VAL A 492 0.55 -17.75 -4.34
C VAL A 492 0.09 -16.30 -4.54
N GLY A 493 -0.87 -15.84 -3.74
CA GLY A 493 -1.34 -14.46 -3.84
C GLY A 493 -2.35 -14.07 -2.78
N ALA A 494 -2.61 -12.75 -2.68
CA ALA A 494 -3.56 -12.19 -1.73
C ALA A 494 -4.56 -11.27 -2.41
N SER A 495 -5.78 -11.16 -1.84
CA SER A 495 -6.83 -10.27 -2.35
C SER A 495 -7.21 -10.61 -3.79
N TYR A 496 -7.13 -9.68 -4.73
CA TYR A 496 -7.21 -10.02 -6.15
C TYR A 496 -6.19 -11.10 -6.57
N GLY A 497 -4.99 -11.11 -5.98
CA GLY A 497 -4.02 -12.20 -6.19
C GLY A 497 -4.52 -13.54 -5.66
N GLY A 498 -5.27 -13.55 -4.56
CA GLY A 498 -5.95 -14.73 -4.04
C GLY A 498 -7.09 -15.21 -4.95
N TYR A 499 -7.86 -14.27 -5.52
CA TYR A 499 -8.80 -14.55 -6.62
C TYR A 499 -8.09 -15.22 -7.80
N SER A 500 -6.95 -14.64 -8.22
CA SER A 500 -6.16 -15.20 -9.32
C SER A 500 -5.72 -16.63 -9.05
N VAL A 501 -5.33 -16.95 -7.81
CA VAL A 501 -5.00 -18.30 -7.38
C VAL A 501 -6.20 -19.24 -7.50
N PHE A 502 -7.38 -18.84 -7.02
CA PHE A 502 -8.61 -19.63 -7.14
C PHE A 502 -9.01 -19.85 -8.61
N TYR A 503 -8.89 -18.83 -9.44
CA TYR A 503 -9.20 -18.94 -10.86
C TYR A 503 -8.19 -19.83 -11.59
N LEU A 504 -6.89 -19.65 -11.35
CA LEU A 504 -5.82 -20.47 -11.89
C LEU A 504 -5.97 -21.95 -11.49
N ALA A 505 -6.46 -22.25 -10.27
CA ALA A 505 -6.73 -23.62 -9.84
C ALA A 505 -7.70 -24.37 -10.78
N GLY A 506 -8.58 -23.64 -11.49
CA GLY A 506 -9.49 -24.21 -12.47
C GLY A 506 -9.00 -24.24 -13.92
N ILE A 507 -7.88 -23.56 -14.25
CA ILE A 507 -7.43 -23.43 -15.64
C ILE A 507 -5.96 -23.79 -15.87
N HIS A 508 -5.18 -24.16 -14.85
CA HIS A 508 -3.72 -24.33 -14.93
C HIS A 508 -3.24 -25.56 -15.72
N ASN A 509 -4.12 -26.47 -16.09
CA ASN A 509 -3.78 -27.67 -16.88
C ASN A 509 -2.59 -28.46 -16.31
N LYS A 510 -2.66 -28.82 -15.01
CA LYS A 510 -1.63 -29.57 -14.26
C LYS A 510 -0.27 -28.86 -14.11
N ARG A 511 -0.19 -27.55 -14.42
CA ARG A 511 1.05 -26.77 -14.33
C ARG A 511 1.56 -26.62 -12.89
N PHE A 512 0.66 -26.32 -11.94
CA PHE A 512 0.99 -26.10 -10.54
C PHE A 512 0.75 -27.33 -9.68
N LYS A 513 1.54 -27.50 -8.62
CA LYS A 513 1.46 -28.56 -7.62
C LYS A 513 0.86 -28.09 -6.30
N THR A 514 0.81 -26.79 -6.08
CA THR A 514 0.25 -26.20 -4.86
C THR A 514 -0.25 -24.78 -5.11
N PHE A 515 -1.21 -24.39 -4.28
CA PHE A 515 -1.77 -23.06 -4.26
C PHE A 515 -1.82 -22.49 -2.84
N ILE A 516 -1.63 -21.16 -2.70
CA ILE A 516 -1.89 -20.42 -1.47
C ILE A 516 -2.69 -19.17 -1.82
N SER A 517 -3.92 -19.08 -1.33
CA SER A 517 -4.81 -17.92 -1.47
C SER A 517 -5.04 -17.27 -0.10
N HIS A 518 -4.71 -15.99 0.02
CA HIS A 518 -4.95 -15.19 1.21
C HIS A 518 -6.01 -14.13 0.91
N CYS A 519 -7.10 -14.11 1.69
CA CYS A 519 -8.23 -13.18 1.51
C CYS A 519 -8.64 -13.04 0.04
N GLY A 520 -8.70 -14.18 -0.68
CA GLY A 520 -9.03 -14.21 -2.10
C GLY A 520 -10.52 -14.15 -2.36
N VAL A 521 -10.93 -13.44 -3.40
CA VAL A 521 -12.31 -13.46 -3.88
C VAL A 521 -12.58 -14.78 -4.60
N PHE A 522 -13.56 -15.54 -4.14
CA PHE A 522 -13.89 -16.86 -4.66
C PHE A 522 -15.21 -16.89 -5.44
N ASN A 523 -16.24 -16.24 -4.90
CA ASN A 523 -17.55 -16.17 -5.49
C ASN A 523 -17.96 -14.70 -5.69
N LEU A 524 -17.92 -14.25 -6.94
CA LEU A 524 -18.15 -12.85 -7.28
C LEU A 524 -19.57 -12.37 -6.93
N GLU A 525 -20.59 -13.26 -6.97
CA GLU A 525 -21.96 -12.89 -6.59
C GLU A 525 -22.07 -12.65 -5.08
N SER A 526 -21.56 -13.59 -4.26
CA SER A 526 -21.57 -13.41 -2.81
C SER A 526 -20.62 -12.29 -2.35
N MET A 527 -19.50 -12.07 -3.07
CA MET A 527 -18.63 -10.92 -2.86
C MET A 527 -19.37 -9.60 -3.06
N TYR A 528 -20.09 -9.43 -4.17
CA TYR A 528 -20.89 -8.23 -4.45
C TYR A 528 -21.92 -7.97 -3.35
N GLY A 529 -22.58 -9.02 -2.86
CA GLY A 529 -23.61 -8.91 -1.83
C GLY A 529 -23.09 -8.70 -0.40
N THR A 530 -21.77 -8.81 -0.17
CA THR A 530 -21.19 -8.82 1.18
C THR A 530 -19.95 -7.96 1.36
N THR A 531 -19.36 -7.39 0.31
CA THR A 531 -18.28 -6.40 0.45
C THR A 531 -18.81 -5.08 0.99
N GLU A 532 -17.99 -4.35 1.70
CA GLU A 532 -18.33 -3.00 2.17
C GLU A 532 -18.09 -1.93 1.09
N GLU A 533 -17.29 -2.23 0.05
CA GLU A 533 -16.95 -1.33 -1.05
C GLU A 533 -17.67 -1.71 -2.35
N VAL A 534 -18.95 -1.40 -2.45
CA VAL A 534 -19.77 -1.72 -3.63
C VAL A 534 -19.26 -0.99 -4.88
N PHE A 535 -18.74 0.24 -4.76
CA PHE A 535 -18.17 1.00 -5.87
C PHE A 535 -17.05 0.22 -6.60
N PHE A 536 -16.22 -0.49 -5.85
CA PHE A 536 -15.14 -1.31 -6.40
C PHE A 536 -15.68 -2.45 -7.26
N THR A 537 -16.67 -3.19 -6.75
CA THR A 537 -17.29 -4.29 -7.50
C THR A 537 -18.14 -3.79 -8.67
N ASP A 538 -18.81 -2.65 -8.55
CA ASP A 538 -19.52 -2.01 -9.66
C ASP A 538 -18.57 -1.67 -10.81
N TRP A 539 -17.44 -1.05 -10.50
CA TRP A 539 -16.47 -0.67 -11.52
C TRP A 539 -15.80 -1.88 -12.17
N ASP A 540 -15.23 -2.75 -11.35
CA ASP A 540 -14.36 -3.83 -11.86
C ASP A 540 -15.15 -5.04 -12.39
N ASN A 541 -16.35 -5.31 -11.88
CA ASN A 541 -17.23 -6.34 -12.42
C ASN A 541 -18.15 -5.84 -13.55
N GLY A 542 -18.25 -4.51 -13.70
CA GLY A 542 -19.09 -3.87 -14.71
C GLY A 542 -20.56 -3.71 -14.30
N GLY A 543 -20.89 -3.86 -13.02
CA GLY A 543 -22.21 -3.69 -12.44
C GLY A 543 -22.67 -4.89 -11.62
N PRO A 544 -23.89 -4.85 -11.05
CA PRO A 544 -24.42 -5.90 -10.21
C PRO A 544 -24.80 -7.17 -10.99
N TYR A 545 -24.70 -8.32 -10.33
CA TYR A 545 -24.94 -9.64 -10.95
C TYR A 545 -26.41 -9.88 -11.38
N TRP A 546 -27.36 -9.12 -10.84
CA TRP A 546 -28.78 -9.21 -11.21
C TRP A 546 -29.16 -8.41 -12.47
N GLU A 547 -28.30 -7.54 -12.98
CA GLU A 547 -28.52 -6.85 -14.26
C GLU A 547 -28.28 -7.80 -15.44
N LYS A 548 -29.30 -8.57 -15.79
CA LYS A 548 -29.18 -9.63 -16.81
C LYS A 548 -28.92 -9.12 -18.23
N ASP A 549 -29.31 -7.89 -18.52
CA ASP A 549 -29.06 -7.22 -19.81
C ASP A 549 -27.70 -6.52 -19.89
N ASN A 550 -26.96 -6.43 -18.79
CA ASN A 550 -25.64 -5.85 -18.74
C ASN A 550 -24.57 -6.88 -19.15
N ALA A 551 -24.17 -6.86 -20.43
CA ALA A 551 -23.24 -7.84 -20.99
C ALA A 551 -21.88 -7.88 -20.28
N ALA A 552 -21.34 -6.74 -19.80
CA ALA A 552 -20.07 -6.68 -19.08
C ALA A 552 -20.17 -7.38 -17.71
N ALA A 553 -21.20 -7.07 -16.93
CA ALA A 553 -21.47 -7.73 -15.66
C ALA A 553 -21.70 -9.23 -15.86
N GLN A 554 -22.55 -9.63 -16.79
CA GLN A 554 -22.84 -11.05 -17.04
C GLN A 554 -21.60 -11.83 -17.50
N LYS A 555 -20.71 -11.24 -18.31
CA LYS A 555 -19.41 -11.86 -18.65
C LYS A 555 -18.60 -12.15 -17.39
N THR A 556 -18.51 -11.18 -16.48
CA THR A 556 -17.74 -11.31 -15.23
C THR A 556 -18.30 -12.44 -14.36
N TYR A 557 -19.59 -12.44 -14.07
CA TYR A 557 -20.20 -13.44 -13.17
C TYR A 557 -20.30 -14.84 -13.77
N THR A 558 -20.37 -14.97 -15.09
CA THR A 558 -20.47 -16.29 -15.75
C THR A 558 -19.12 -16.88 -16.16
N GLN A 559 -18.18 -16.06 -16.65
CA GLN A 559 -16.92 -16.54 -17.20
C GLN A 559 -15.73 -16.38 -16.24
N PHE A 560 -15.72 -15.31 -15.42
CA PHE A 560 -14.60 -14.97 -14.56
C PHE A 560 -14.80 -15.34 -13.10
N ASN A 561 -15.91 -15.97 -12.75
CA ASN A 561 -16.22 -16.36 -11.38
C ASN A 561 -15.55 -17.71 -11.02
N PRO A 562 -14.59 -17.74 -10.08
CA PRO A 562 -13.84 -18.97 -9.72
C PRO A 562 -14.73 -20.15 -9.30
N ILE A 563 -15.86 -19.88 -8.63
CA ILE A 563 -16.79 -20.95 -8.20
C ILE A 563 -17.29 -21.78 -9.38
N ASN A 564 -17.40 -21.20 -10.59
CA ASN A 564 -17.84 -21.92 -11.79
C ASN A 564 -16.77 -22.90 -12.32
N LEU A 565 -15.54 -22.87 -11.79
CA LEU A 565 -14.41 -23.67 -12.22
C LEU A 565 -14.04 -24.79 -11.23
N VAL A 566 -14.72 -24.89 -10.10
CA VAL A 566 -14.35 -25.80 -9.00
C VAL A 566 -14.34 -27.27 -9.39
N SER A 567 -15.17 -27.69 -10.36
CA SER A 567 -15.17 -29.05 -10.89
C SER A 567 -13.85 -29.46 -11.58
N LYS A 568 -12.99 -28.49 -11.88
CA LYS A 568 -11.67 -28.70 -12.47
C LYS A 568 -10.53 -28.62 -11.44
N TRP A 569 -10.84 -28.30 -10.19
CA TRP A 569 -9.85 -28.24 -9.12
C TRP A 569 -9.36 -29.64 -8.76
N ASP A 570 -8.05 -29.80 -8.64
CA ASP A 570 -7.41 -31.09 -8.35
C ASP A 570 -6.08 -30.98 -7.59
N THR A 571 -5.72 -29.77 -7.18
CA THR A 571 -4.40 -29.41 -6.65
C THR A 571 -4.51 -28.92 -5.22
N PRO A 572 -3.59 -29.32 -4.31
CA PRO A 572 -3.56 -28.87 -2.92
C PRO A 572 -3.63 -27.35 -2.78
N ILE A 573 -4.43 -26.87 -1.81
CA ILE A 573 -4.63 -25.44 -1.60
C ILE A 573 -4.65 -25.06 -0.11
N LEU A 574 -3.86 -24.04 0.25
CA LEU A 574 -3.93 -23.34 1.54
C LEU A 574 -4.77 -22.06 1.37
N ILE A 575 -5.78 -21.91 2.20
CA ILE A 575 -6.69 -20.76 2.22
C ILE A 575 -6.50 -20.02 3.54
N ILE A 576 -6.24 -18.72 3.49
CA ILE A 576 -5.98 -17.87 4.65
C ILE A 576 -6.98 -16.72 4.65
N GLN A 577 -7.58 -16.42 5.81
CA GLN A 577 -8.64 -15.41 5.91
C GLN A 577 -8.59 -14.66 7.24
N GLY A 578 -8.80 -13.33 7.19
CA GLY A 578 -9.07 -12.50 8.35
C GLY A 578 -10.55 -12.53 8.74
N GLY A 579 -10.84 -12.59 10.04
CA GLY A 579 -12.22 -12.62 10.55
C GLY A 579 -12.92 -11.25 10.50
N LYS A 580 -12.13 -10.17 10.49
CA LYS A 580 -12.60 -8.77 10.38
C LYS A 580 -12.34 -8.17 9.00
N ASP A 581 -12.14 -9.01 7.99
CA ASP A 581 -12.03 -8.56 6.61
C ASP A 581 -13.41 -8.30 6.03
N TYR A 582 -13.75 -7.03 5.84
CA TYR A 582 -15.05 -6.65 5.25
C TYR A 582 -14.90 -6.22 3.79
N ARG A 583 -13.66 -6.00 3.32
CA ARG A 583 -13.36 -5.81 1.90
C ARG A 583 -13.52 -7.11 1.11
N VAL A 584 -12.89 -8.19 1.57
CA VAL A 584 -13.08 -9.56 1.07
C VAL A 584 -13.62 -10.41 2.21
N PRO A 585 -14.95 -10.47 2.37
CA PRO A 585 -15.58 -11.04 3.55
C PRO A 585 -15.25 -12.51 3.78
N ILE A 586 -15.26 -12.92 5.04
CA ILE A 586 -14.89 -14.27 5.52
C ILE A 586 -15.57 -15.39 4.74
N GLY A 587 -16.78 -15.17 4.24
CA GLY A 587 -17.52 -16.13 3.41
C GLY A 587 -16.75 -16.61 2.19
N GLN A 588 -15.92 -15.76 1.60
CA GLN A 588 -15.11 -16.11 0.42
C GLN A 588 -14.12 -17.26 0.72
N GLY A 589 -13.40 -17.15 1.83
CA GLY A 589 -12.48 -18.21 2.28
C GLY A 589 -13.23 -19.47 2.74
N GLN A 590 -14.38 -19.32 3.41
CA GLN A 590 -15.21 -20.45 3.87
C GLN A 590 -15.80 -21.23 2.70
N GLU A 591 -16.40 -20.56 1.70
CA GLU A 591 -16.93 -21.20 0.49
C GLU A 591 -15.83 -21.98 -0.24
N ALA A 592 -14.67 -21.37 -0.48
CA ALA A 592 -13.55 -22.01 -1.16
C ALA A 592 -13.01 -23.25 -0.40
N PHE A 593 -12.86 -23.15 0.92
CA PHE A 593 -12.39 -24.27 1.75
C PHE A 593 -13.39 -25.42 1.78
N GLN A 594 -14.68 -25.11 1.96
CA GLN A 594 -15.72 -26.14 1.99
C GLN A 594 -15.78 -26.92 0.67
N VAL A 595 -15.72 -26.21 -0.46
CA VAL A 595 -15.68 -26.86 -1.78
C VAL A 595 -14.45 -27.75 -1.92
N ALA A 596 -13.25 -27.25 -1.56
CA ALA A 596 -12.03 -28.07 -1.66
C ALA A 596 -12.11 -29.36 -0.83
N GLN A 597 -12.63 -29.27 0.40
CA GLN A 597 -12.83 -30.43 1.29
C GLN A 597 -13.85 -31.43 0.71
N LEU A 598 -15.00 -30.95 0.21
CA LEU A 598 -16.03 -31.81 -0.37
C LEU A 598 -15.58 -32.50 -1.65
N LEU A 599 -14.67 -31.91 -2.42
CA LEU A 599 -14.04 -32.51 -3.59
C LEU A 599 -12.88 -33.46 -3.22
N GLY A 600 -12.55 -33.65 -1.94
CA GLY A 600 -11.45 -34.49 -1.48
C GLY A 600 -10.07 -33.90 -1.79
N ILE A 601 -9.98 -32.59 -2.06
CA ILE A 601 -8.72 -31.91 -2.34
C ILE A 601 -8.01 -31.64 -1.01
N LYS A 602 -6.70 -31.98 -0.94
CA LYS A 602 -5.86 -31.64 0.21
C LYS A 602 -5.90 -30.13 0.41
N SER A 603 -6.48 -29.68 1.52
CA SER A 603 -6.64 -28.25 1.80
C SER A 603 -6.50 -27.96 3.29
N ARG A 604 -6.10 -26.71 3.59
CA ARG A 604 -5.98 -26.17 4.94
C ARG A 604 -6.63 -24.79 4.97
N PHE A 605 -7.38 -24.49 6.05
CA PHE A 605 -7.96 -23.18 6.28
C PHE A 605 -7.31 -22.54 7.51
N MET A 606 -6.72 -21.37 7.32
CA MET A 606 -6.15 -20.56 8.41
C MET A 606 -7.04 -19.35 8.64
N LEU A 607 -7.74 -19.34 9.74
CA LEU A 607 -8.57 -18.22 10.17
C LEU A 607 -7.83 -17.41 11.23
N PHE A 608 -7.72 -16.10 11.02
CA PHE A 608 -7.26 -15.12 12.00
C PHE A 608 -8.44 -14.27 12.48
N PRO A 609 -9.13 -14.65 13.57
CA PRO A 609 -10.42 -14.04 13.97
C PRO A 609 -10.37 -12.54 14.22
N GLU A 610 -9.20 -12.04 14.68
CA GLU A 610 -9.00 -10.64 15.08
C GLU A 610 -8.22 -9.81 14.05
N GLU A 611 -7.82 -10.40 12.93
CA GLU A 611 -7.15 -9.68 11.84
C GLU A 611 -8.17 -9.30 10.76
N ASN A 612 -7.83 -8.22 10.06
CA ASN A 612 -8.59 -7.71 8.91
C ASN A 612 -8.07 -8.30 7.57
N HIS A 613 -8.13 -7.52 6.51
CA HIS A 613 -7.56 -7.89 5.21
C HIS A 613 -6.03 -8.12 5.26
N TRP A 614 -5.38 -7.64 6.31
CA TRP A 614 -3.96 -7.81 6.59
C TRP A 614 -3.72 -8.53 7.91
N VAL A 615 -2.65 -9.33 7.99
CA VAL A 615 -2.18 -9.92 9.25
C VAL A 615 -1.11 -9.00 9.83
N LEU A 616 -1.46 -8.26 10.90
CA LEU A 616 -0.65 -7.15 11.42
C LEU A 616 0.01 -7.44 12.75
N LYS A 617 -0.61 -8.26 13.60
CA LYS A 617 -0.06 -8.60 14.92
C LYS A 617 1.18 -9.48 14.78
N PRO A 618 2.30 -9.18 15.47
CA PRO A 618 3.57 -9.88 15.28
C PRO A 618 3.52 -11.40 15.41
N GLN A 619 2.83 -11.93 16.42
CA GLN A 619 2.71 -13.37 16.61
C GLN A 619 1.87 -14.02 15.50
N ASN A 620 0.76 -13.42 15.11
CA ASN A 620 -0.07 -13.91 14.01
C ASN A 620 0.69 -13.93 12.69
N ALA A 621 1.46 -12.89 12.43
CA ALA A 621 2.25 -12.80 11.21
C ALA A 621 3.39 -13.82 11.17
N LEU A 622 4.00 -14.14 12.32
CA LEU A 622 4.99 -15.21 12.40
C LEU A 622 4.35 -16.59 12.16
N VAL A 623 3.17 -16.85 12.74
CA VAL A 623 2.39 -18.08 12.46
C VAL A 623 2.05 -18.15 10.97
N TRP A 624 1.58 -17.05 10.39
CA TRP A 624 1.28 -16.96 8.96
C TRP A 624 2.48 -17.37 8.10
N GLN A 625 3.67 -16.83 8.37
CA GLN A 625 4.88 -17.14 7.60
C GLN A 625 5.33 -18.59 7.79
N ARG A 626 5.28 -19.13 9.00
CA ARG A 626 5.64 -20.52 9.30
C ARG A 626 4.71 -21.50 8.58
N GLU A 627 3.41 -21.28 8.64
CA GLU A 627 2.42 -22.12 7.96
C GLU A 627 2.49 -22.00 6.43
N PHE A 628 2.76 -20.80 5.91
CA PHE A 628 2.98 -20.57 4.49
C PHE A 628 4.14 -21.41 3.96
N PHE A 629 5.30 -21.34 4.60
CA PHE A 629 6.47 -22.14 4.18
C PHE A 629 6.31 -23.61 4.54
N GLY A 630 5.66 -23.94 5.64
CA GLY A 630 5.32 -25.32 6.00
C GLY A 630 4.46 -25.99 4.94
N TRP A 631 3.42 -25.30 4.46
CA TRP A 631 2.57 -25.77 3.37
C TRP A 631 3.34 -25.99 2.06
N LEU A 632 4.16 -25.02 1.65
CA LEU A 632 4.99 -25.17 0.46
C LEU A 632 5.94 -26.37 0.55
N LYS A 633 6.59 -26.56 1.71
CA LYS A 633 7.48 -27.70 1.95
C LYS A 633 6.74 -29.05 1.92
N GLU A 634 5.48 -29.07 2.32
CA GLU A 634 4.63 -30.26 2.36
C GLU A 634 4.10 -30.64 0.97
N THR A 635 3.97 -29.68 0.06
CA THR A 635 3.22 -29.84 -1.20
C THR A 635 4.07 -29.62 -2.45
N LEU A 636 5.27 -29.04 -2.36
CA LEU A 636 6.27 -28.90 -3.42
C LEU A 636 7.50 -29.77 -3.17
#